data_7d3feb68c3298f40d7d6ff474387f9e0
#
_entry.id   7d3feb68c3298f40d7d6ff474387f9e0
#
_cell.length_a   1.000
_cell.length_b   1.000
_cell.length_c   1.000
_cell.angle_alpha   90.00
_cell.angle_beta   90.00
_cell.angle_gamma   90.00
#
_symmetry.space_group_name_H-M   'P 1'
#
loop_
_entity.id
_entity.type
_entity.pdbx_description
1 polymer ?
#
loop_
_entity_poly.entity_id
_entity_poly.type
_entity_poly.pdbx_seq_one_letter_code
_entity_poly.pdbx_strand_id
1 'polypeptide(L)'
;MKRLNKITLVLGAFLVLGLILFIPFHKWARKHTNYITAVEDHPVECLSCHLYIQKDNIIAKLINADYYSPFNLTSSDDGGMLYVVAQDRNALLIVDPVKNKVLHEIKVGDRPHSVAIDKNEKFCYVSNQWSDYISVIDLALLKVTDTLRTGNGPAGLALSRDDRYLYVVNSFSNDVSVFDLQEKIEIKRLQAGNNPTGIHFSPDGNTVYVTSRRALIAPYGTPVQTELTRLDAITQRVDEHKNMVSAYMMENIAFTPSGDLALVTLIRPKNLVPSIQVERGWMMTHGIGIIEQKPNGKTVQLLLDEPNNFYSDPFGIVVTPDGKKAFISSSGADCISVISIDSVRSILAETPPEVLATYANNLGISDRFVIKRISTGANPKGIALSPDGKLLYVSEQLEDRISVINTDRLEIINRIDLGGPRRITVARRGRRLLNNAGHTFQNQYTCYTCHPDTHEDGLVYNMASKDMGRNLTNTQTLRSISDTPPFKWNGKNQTIYKQDGMRFSTVLTRTEAFSYKELDALVAYIMAGIPNPPDLQYNPNGGLTESQKRGKAIFERTKDALGHEIPVINRCVTCHPAAYYTNKKLADVGTLAPTDDSILFDTPHLNNIFASPPYLHDGRAATLEEIWTLYGKTEQHGAVNDLTKIQLNDLVEYLKSLRDIKYEKKNSSSRLAAQANK
;
A
#
# COMPACT_ATOMS: atom_id res chain seq x y z
N MET A 1 45.85 23.50 -58.12
CA MET A 1 45.88 22.01 -57.90
C MET A 1 46.48 21.59 -56.55
N LYS A 2 47.60 22.15 -56.04
CA LYS A 2 48.19 21.67 -54.76
C LYS A 2 47.35 21.94 -53.49
N ARG A 3 46.42 22.90 -53.48
CA ARG A 3 45.51 23.16 -52.31
C ARG A 3 44.30 22.18 -52.30
N LEU A 4 43.79 21.78 -53.45
CA LEU A 4 42.65 20.83 -53.51
C LEU A 4 43.06 19.44 -52.99
N ASN A 5 44.27 18.97 -53.30
CA ASN A 5 44.75 17.67 -52.83
C ASN A 5 44.92 17.60 -51.29
N LYS A 6 45.27 18.74 -50.64
CA LYS A 6 45.39 18.74 -49.16
C LYS A 6 44.04 18.67 -48.47
N ILE A 7 43.01 19.32 -49.02
CA ILE A 7 41.63 19.29 -48.44
C ILE A 7 41.02 17.89 -48.62
N THR A 8 41.24 17.27 -49.77
CA THR A 8 40.76 15.89 -50.04
C THR A 8 41.45 14.86 -49.15
N LEU A 9 42.75 15.06 -48.85
CA LEU A 9 43.50 14.18 -47.94
C LEU A 9 43.02 14.34 -46.48
N VAL A 10 42.75 15.56 -46.06
CA VAL A 10 42.25 15.86 -44.70
C VAL A 10 40.82 15.33 -44.51
N LEU A 11 39.95 15.51 -45.50
CA LEU A 11 38.60 14.96 -45.48
C LEU A 11 38.60 13.42 -45.51
N GLY A 12 39.51 12.81 -46.27
CA GLY A 12 39.71 11.36 -46.29
C GLY A 12 40.20 10.82 -44.94
N ALA A 13 41.14 11.55 -44.30
CA ALA A 13 41.63 11.17 -42.97
C ALA A 13 40.55 11.29 -41.89
N PHE A 14 39.70 12.32 -41.94
CA PHE A 14 38.52 12.43 -41.01
C PHE A 14 37.48 11.34 -41.25
N LEU A 15 37.23 10.93 -42.52
CA LEU A 15 36.32 9.84 -42.82
C LEU A 15 36.88 8.49 -42.34
N VAL A 16 38.17 8.25 -42.48
CA VAL A 16 38.84 7.04 -42.01
C VAL A 16 38.89 7.02 -40.47
N LEU A 17 39.19 8.16 -39.84
CA LEU A 17 39.15 8.27 -38.36
C LEU A 17 37.73 8.10 -37.81
N GLY A 18 36.72 8.65 -38.47
CA GLY A 18 35.31 8.45 -38.17
C GLY A 18 34.90 6.99 -38.28
N LEU A 19 35.32 6.28 -39.30
CA LEU A 19 35.10 4.85 -39.48
C LEU A 19 35.86 4.00 -38.46
N ILE A 20 37.11 4.36 -38.13
CA ILE A 20 37.92 3.65 -37.12
C ILE A 20 37.31 3.81 -35.72
N LEU A 21 36.71 4.96 -35.38
CA LEU A 21 36.04 5.18 -34.12
C LEU A 21 34.61 4.63 -34.11
N PHE A 22 33.94 4.67 -35.25
CA PHE A 22 32.54 4.19 -35.38
C PHE A 22 32.43 2.67 -35.25
N ILE A 23 33.39 1.92 -35.78
CA ILE A 23 33.40 0.45 -35.71
C ILE A 23 33.56 -0.06 -34.28
N PRO A 24 34.50 0.44 -33.43
CA PRO A 24 34.56 0.08 -32.02
C PRO A 24 33.35 0.55 -31.23
N PHE A 25 32.86 1.77 -31.50
CA PHE A 25 31.67 2.31 -30.85
C PHE A 25 30.42 1.50 -31.22
N HIS A 26 30.27 1.14 -32.50
CA HIS A 26 29.15 0.31 -32.95
C HIS A 26 29.24 -1.13 -32.40
N LYS A 27 30.45 -1.69 -32.28
CA LYS A 27 30.67 -2.98 -31.61
C LYS A 27 30.44 -2.89 -30.12
N TRP A 28 30.85 -1.80 -29.49
CA TRP A 28 30.60 -1.53 -28.09
C TRP A 28 29.08 -1.31 -27.87
N ALA A 29 28.44 -0.48 -28.68
CA ALA A 29 26.99 -0.25 -28.61
C ALA A 29 26.20 -1.54 -28.87
N ARG A 30 26.57 -2.36 -29.88
CA ARG A 30 25.96 -3.67 -30.10
C ARG A 30 26.18 -4.63 -28.94
N LYS A 31 27.38 -4.65 -28.36
CA LYS A 31 27.67 -5.49 -27.19
C LYS A 31 26.84 -5.07 -25.98
N HIS A 32 26.63 -3.76 -25.79
CA HIS A 32 25.81 -3.23 -24.70
C HIS A 32 24.30 -3.31 -25.01
N THR A 33 23.91 -3.14 -26.30
CA THR A 33 22.52 -3.33 -26.72
C THR A 33 22.13 -4.82 -26.67
N ASN A 34 23.01 -5.72 -27.07
CA ASN A 34 22.80 -7.16 -26.91
C ASN A 34 22.83 -7.57 -25.44
N TYR A 35 23.54 -6.83 -24.58
CA TYR A 35 23.53 -7.06 -23.14
C TYR A 35 22.22 -6.55 -22.52
N ILE A 36 21.68 -5.43 -22.98
CA ILE A 36 20.36 -4.91 -22.57
C ILE A 36 19.24 -5.82 -23.10
N THR A 37 19.31 -6.28 -24.35
CA THR A 37 18.38 -7.28 -24.89
C THR A 37 18.56 -8.64 -24.24
N ALA A 38 19.79 -9.04 -23.87
CA ALA A 38 20.02 -10.29 -23.14
C ALA A 38 19.47 -10.25 -21.72
N VAL A 39 19.34 -9.06 -21.10
CA VAL A 39 18.65 -8.90 -19.81
C VAL A 39 17.13 -8.86 -20.00
N GLU A 40 16.64 -8.28 -21.08
CA GLU A 40 15.22 -8.36 -21.47
C GLU A 40 14.82 -9.80 -21.89
N ASP A 41 15.76 -10.55 -22.49
CA ASP A 41 15.61 -11.93 -22.96
C ASP A 41 16.28 -12.96 -22.03
N HIS A 42 16.87 -12.54 -20.91
CA HIS A 42 17.34 -13.50 -19.91
C HIS A 42 16.14 -14.34 -19.52
N PRO A 43 16.13 -15.61 -19.91
CA PRO A 43 14.96 -16.43 -19.65
C PRO A 43 14.76 -16.38 -18.15
N VAL A 44 13.57 -15.91 -17.75
CA VAL A 44 13.03 -16.10 -16.39
C VAL A 44 13.29 -17.52 -15.92
N GLU A 45 13.49 -18.46 -16.82
CA GLU A 45 13.96 -19.81 -16.63
C GLU A 45 15.29 -19.93 -15.87
N CYS A 46 16.27 -19.05 -16.01
CA CYS A 46 17.54 -19.22 -15.29
C CYS A 46 17.44 -18.73 -13.83
N LEU A 47 16.77 -17.61 -13.58
CA LEU A 47 16.46 -17.18 -12.21
C LEU A 47 15.29 -18.01 -11.62
N SER A 48 14.27 -18.36 -12.43
CA SER A 48 13.21 -19.25 -12.05
C SER A 48 13.70 -20.69 -11.90
N CYS A 49 14.70 -21.20 -12.64
CA CYS A 49 15.31 -22.48 -12.36
C CYS A 49 16.07 -22.50 -11.02
N HIS A 50 16.86 -21.47 -10.74
CA HIS A 50 17.50 -21.37 -9.43
C HIS A 50 16.51 -21.07 -8.29
N LEU A 51 15.45 -20.32 -8.56
CA LEU A 51 14.35 -20.09 -7.63
C LEU A 51 13.38 -21.30 -7.61
N TYR A 52 13.16 -21.99 -8.72
CA TYR A 52 12.23 -23.14 -8.83
C TYR A 52 12.77 -24.43 -8.19
N ILE A 53 14.05 -24.71 -8.32
CA ILE A 53 14.70 -25.90 -7.71
C ILE A 53 14.77 -25.79 -6.18
N GLN A 54 14.66 -24.57 -5.65
CA GLN A 54 14.60 -24.29 -4.20
C GLN A 54 13.26 -23.66 -3.77
N LYS A 55 12.25 -23.62 -4.65
CA LYS A 55 11.02 -22.84 -4.54
C LYS A 55 10.30 -22.99 -3.21
N ASP A 56 10.21 -24.18 -2.67
CA ASP A 56 9.47 -24.42 -1.43
C ASP A 56 10.23 -24.04 -0.17
N ASN A 57 11.55 -24.02 -0.22
CA ASN A 57 12.39 -23.70 0.94
C ASN A 57 12.97 -22.28 0.93
N ILE A 58 13.24 -21.72 -0.26
CA ILE A 58 13.86 -20.39 -0.38
C ILE A 58 12.81 -19.28 -0.38
N ILE A 59 11.68 -19.44 -1.03
CA ILE A 59 10.61 -18.44 -1.02
C ILE A 59 10.09 -18.22 0.39
N ALA A 60 9.85 -19.29 1.15
CA ALA A 60 9.50 -19.17 2.56
C ALA A 60 10.61 -18.54 3.40
N LYS A 61 11.88 -18.85 3.12
CA LYS A 61 13.04 -18.24 3.79
C LYS A 61 13.34 -16.80 3.33
N LEU A 62 13.03 -16.42 2.08
CA LEU A 62 13.28 -15.08 1.55
C LEU A 62 12.22 -14.07 2.00
N ILE A 63 10.95 -14.51 2.14
CA ILE A 63 9.85 -13.67 2.62
C ILE A 63 9.78 -13.68 4.15
N ASN A 64 10.06 -14.83 4.78
CA ASN A 64 10.03 -15.03 6.23
C ASN A 64 11.44 -15.15 6.84
N ALA A 65 12.47 -14.57 6.22
CA ALA A 65 13.75 -14.45 6.90
C ALA A 65 13.52 -13.73 8.23
N ASP A 66 14.30 -14.03 9.24
CA ASP A 66 14.21 -13.60 10.63
C ASP A 66 14.19 -12.06 10.85
N TYR A 67 13.54 -11.32 9.94
CA TYR A 67 13.33 -9.88 10.04
C TYR A 67 12.22 -9.57 11.05
N TYR A 68 12.43 -8.51 11.82
CA TYR A 68 11.41 -8.01 12.75
C TYR A 68 10.41 -7.10 12.06
N SER A 69 10.86 -6.22 11.18
CA SER A 69 10.04 -5.22 10.48
C SER A 69 9.13 -4.45 11.45
N PRO A 70 9.72 -3.63 12.36
CA PRO A 70 8.93 -2.84 13.30
C PRO A 70 7.95 -1.96 12.53
N PHE A 71 6.68 -1.99 12.94
CA PHE A 71 5.62 -1.29 12.20
C PHE A 71 5.04 -0.14 13.00
N ASN A 72 4.29 -0.42 14.05
CA ASN A 72 3.80 0.56 15.01
C ASN A 72 4.38 0.30 16.41
N LEU A 73 4.41 1.35 17.24
CA LEU A 73 4.91 1.27 18.59
C LEU A 73 4.18 2.26 19.51
N THR A 74 4.27 2.00 20.79
CA THR A 74 3.86 2.94 21.86
C THR A 74 4.83 2.87 23.02
N SER A 75 4.90 3.91 23.87
CA SER A 75 5.71 3.92 25.10
C SER A 75 4.83 3.61 26.30
N SER A 76 5.42 3.07 27.38
CA SER A 76 4.82 3.03 28.70
C SER A 76 4.61 4.45 29.25
N ASP A 77 3.68 4.60 30.22
CA ASP A 77 3.37 5.90 30.83
C ASP A 77 4.53 6.50 31.63
N ASP A 78 5.42 5.65 32.12
CA ASP A 78 6.67 6.08 32.79
C ASP A 78 7.84 6.32 31.81
N GLY A 79 7.67 5.98 30.53
CA GLY A 79 8.71 6.05 29.50
C GLY A 79 9.81 4.98 29.62
N GLY A 80 9.66 4.02 30.55
CA GLY A 80 10.65 2.97 30.79
C GLY A 80 10.67 1.87 29.72
N MET A 81 9.58 1.66 29.01
CA MET A 81 9.44 0.60 28.01
C MET A 81 8.84 1.11 26.72
N LEU A 82 9.22 0.44 25.62
CA LEU A 82 8.55 0.55 24.32
C LEU A 82 7.92 -0.80 23.97
N TYR A 83 6.70 -0.74 23.48
CA TYR A 83 5.96 -1.87 22.96
C TYR A 83 5.91 -1.76 21.44
N VAL A 84 6.59 -2.66 20.74
CA VAL A 84 6.86 -2.57 19.30
C VAL A 84 6.25 -3.73 18.58
N VAL A 85 5.39 -3.45 17.62
CA VAL A 85 4.83 -4.48 16.73
C VAL A 85 5.86 -4.89 15.69
N ALA A 86 6.29 -6.14 15.72
CA ALA A 86 7.22 -6.76 14.79
C ALA A 86 6.45 -7.55 13.72
N GLN A 87 6.14 -6.90 12.59
CA GLN A 87 5.16 -7.39 11.62
C GLN A 87 5.56 -8.68 10.92
N ASP A 88 6.82 -8.80 10.46
CA ASP A 88 7.29 -10.01 9.77
C ASP A 88 7.64 -11.15 10.75
N ARG A 89 7.76 -10.83 12.05
CA ARG A 89 8.04 -11.77 13.13
C ARG A 89 6.78 -12.33 13.79
N ASN A 90 5.61 -11.74 13.52
CA ASN A 90 4.36 -12.05 14.20
C ASN A 90 4.50 -11.97 15.73
N ALA A 91 5.05 -10.85 16.20
CA ALA A 91 5.39 -10.68 17.61
C ALA A 91 5.17 -9.24 18.09
N LEU A 92 4.92 -9.11 19.40
CA LEU A 92 5.12 -7.89 20.16
C LEU A 92 6.50 -7.95 20.83
N LEU A 93 7.30 -6.91 20.67
CA LEU A 93 8.57 -6.75 21.37
C LEU A 93 8.40 -5.77 22.53
N ILE A 94 8.93 -6.10 23.69
CA ILE A 94 9.10 -5.19 24.82
C ILE A 94 10.56 -4.76 24.83
N VAL A 95 10.79 -3.47 24.65
CA VAL A 95 12.12 -2.90 24.45
C VAL A 95 12.43 -1.91 25.57
N ASP A 96 13.58 -2.01 26.18
CA ASP A 96 14.12 -1.02 27.12
C ASP A 96 14.88 0.05 26.30
N PRO A 97 14.34 1.27 26.18
CA PRO A 97 14.96 2.31 25.35
C PRO A 97 16.21 2.91 25.98
N VAL A 98 16.41 2.77 27.29
CA VAL A 98 17.59 3.26 28.01
C VAL A 98 18.76 2.29 27.84
N LYS A 99 18.47 0.98 27.98
CA LYS A 99 19.48 -0.09 27.79
C LYS A 99 19.67 -0.46 26.32
N ASN A 100 18.85 0.07 25.40
CA ASN A 100 18.87 -0.27 23.96
C ASN A 100 18.71 -1.76 23.68
N LYS A 101 17.78 -2.42 24.36
CA LYS A 101 17.69 -3.87 24.35
C LYS A 101 16.25 -4.34 24.24
N VAL A 102 16.01 -5.33 23.37
CA VAL A 102 14.80 -6.14 23.41
C VAL A 102 14.84 -7.03 24.65
N LEU A 103 13.86 -6.86 25.54
CA LEU A 103 13.76 -7.65 26.77
C LEU A 103 12.92 -8.90 26.54
N HIS A 104 11.81 -8.78 25.82
CA HIS A 104 10.87 -9.88 25.59
C HIS A 104 10.34 -9.84 24.17
N GLU A 105 10.08 -11.03 23.61
CA GLU A 105 9.38 -11.26 22.36
C GLU A 105 8.17 -12.15 22.65
N ILE A 106 6.96 -11.61 22.44
CA ILE A 106 5.70 -12.29 22.70
C ILE A 106 5.04 -12.60 21.36
N LYS A 107 4.84 -13.87 21.05
CA LYS A 107 4.15 -14.30 19.83
C LYS A 107 2.69 -13.89 19.86
N VAL A 108 2.21 -13.35 18.73
CA VAL A 108 0.84 -12.90 18.50
C VAL A 108 0.30 -13.51 17.20
N GLY A 109 -0.80 -13.00 16.65
CA GLY A 109 -1.32 -13.45 15.37
C GLY A 109 -0.52 -12.97 14.16
N ASP A 110 -0.99 -13.33 12.97
CA ASP A 110 -0.31 -13.04 11.71
C ASP A 110 -0.43 -11.56 11.32
N ARG A 111 0.69 -10.97 10.86
CA ARG A 111 0.78 -9.57 10.42
C ARG A 111 0.24 -8.58 11.45
N PRO A 112 0.79 -8.56 12.66
CA PRO A 112 0.36 -7.59 13.66
C PRO A 112 0.57 -6.16 13.15
N HIS A 113 -0.38 -5.26 13.49
CA HIS A 113 -0.41 -3.91 12.92
C HIS A 113 -0.23 -2.80 13.95
N SER A 114 -1.03 -2.81 15.01
CA SER A 114 -1.03 -1.74 16.03
C SER A 114 -1.06 -2.32 17.43
N VAL A 115 -0.68 -1.48 18.39
CA VAL A 115 -0.59 -1.81 19.81
C VAL A 115 -1.19 -0.69 20.65
N ALA A 116 -1.95 -1.05 21.67
CA ALA A 116 -2.40 -0.14 22.73
C ALA A 116 -2.22 -0.79 24.09
N ILE A 117 -2.03 0.02 25.13
CA ILE A 117 -1.80 -0.40 26.50
C ILE A 117 -2.81 0.29 27.39
N ASP A 118 -3.38 -0.42 28.36
CA ASP A 118 -4.23 0.18 29.38
C ASP A 118 -3.38 1.05 30.34
N LYS A 119 -4.01 2.04 30.98
CA LYS A 119 -3.33 3.00 31.86
C LYS A 119 -2.62 2.38 33.07
N ASN A 120 -3.08 1.21 33.49
CA ASN A 120 -2.45 0.48 34.59
C ASN A 120 -1.31 -0.42 34.15
N GLU A 121 -1.01 -0.43 32.84
CA GLU A 121 0.00 -1.30 32.22
C GLU A 121 -0.18 -2.78 32.60
N LYS A 122 -1.43 -3.21 32.74
CA LYS A 122 -1.79 -4.58 33.06
C LYS A 122 -1.97 -5.39 31.78
N PHE A 123 -2.66 -4.81 30.80
CA PHE A 123 -2.95 -5.45 29.53
C PHE A 123 -2.45 -4.65 28.34
N CYS A 124 -1.94 -5.38 27.35
CA CYS A 124 -1.58 -4.85 26.06
C CYS A 124 -2.43 -5.53 24.99
N TYR A 125 -2.92 -4.75 24.04
CA TYR A 125 -3.78 -5.18 22.93
C TYR A 125 -3.04 -5.04 21.63
N VAL A 126 -2.97 -6.12 20.83
CA VAL A 126 -2.30 -6.11 19.53
C VAL A 126 -3.26 -6.58 18.46
N SER A 127 -3.48 -5.74 17.43
CA SER A 127 -4.28 -6.09 16.27
C SER A 127 -3.49 -6.99 15.32
N ASN A 128 -4.10 -8.10 14.86
CA ASN A 128 -3.47 -9.08 13.96
C ASN A 128 -4.22 -9.07 12.63
N GLN A 129 -3.72 -8.27 11.68
CA GLN A 129 -4.42 -7.93 10.43
C GLN A 129 -4.78 -9.15 9.57
N TRP A 130 -3.99 -10.23 9.62
CA TRP A 130 -4.23 -11.44 8.84
C TRP A 130 -4.84 -12.59 9.66
N SER A 131 -5.30 -12.31 10.87
CA SER A 131 -5.89 -13.31 11.76
C SER A 131 -7.28 -12.94 12.27
N ASP A 132 -7.77 -11.72 11.98
CA ASP A 132 -9.09 -11.21 12.33
C ASP A 132 -9.39 -11.29 13.84
N TYR A 133 -8.38 -11.01 14.66
CA TYR A 133 -8.54 -10.90 16.13
C TYR A 133 -7.51 -9.96 16.75
N ILE A 134 -7.81 -9.52 17.97
CA ILE A 134 -6.87 -8.82 18.85
C ILE A 134 -6.27 -9.84 19.81
N SER A 135 -4.96 -9.86 19.97
CA SER A 135 -4.29 -10.54 21.07
C SER A 135 -4.36 -9.69 22.33
N VAL A 136 -4.88 -10.26 23.42
CA VAL A 136 -4.87 -9.65 24.75
C VAL A 136 -3.69 -10.23 25.52
N ILE A 137 -2.73 -9.41 25.86
CA ILE A 137 -1.47 -9.80 26.49
C ILE A 137 -1.49 -9.32 27.94
N ASP A 138 -1.30 -10.24 28.87
CA ASP A 138 -1.04 -9.92 30.27
C ASP A 138 0.45 -9.58 30.41
N LEU A 139 0.75 -8.33 30.78
CA LEU A 139 2.11 -7.82 30.85
C LEU A 139 2.88 -8.36 32.06
N ALA A 140 2.23 -8.78 33.12
CA ALA A 140 2.87 -9.44 34.26
C ALA A 140 3.26 -10.89 33.92
N LEU A 141 2.44 -11.58 33.13
CA LEU A 141 2.68 -12.95 32.69
C LEU A 141 3.49 -13.03 31.38
N LEU A 142 3.69 -11.92 30.68
CA LEU A 142 4.37 -11.81 29.39
C LEU A 142 3.87 -12.80 28.33
N LYS A 143 2.55 -12.98 28.25
CA LYS A 143 1.91 -13.91 27.31
C LYS A 143 0.53 -13.46 26.88
N VAL A 144 0.10 -13.95 25.72
CA VAL A 144 -1.29 -13.83 25.28
C VAL A 144 -2.17 -14.70 26.18
N THR A 145 -3.15 -14.08 26.84
CA THR A 145 -4.09 -14.74 27.75
C THR A 145 -5.49 -14.83 27.18
N ASP A 146 -5.81 -14.00 26.16
CA ASP A 146 -7.12 -14.00 25.54
C ASP A 146 -7.06 -13.48 24.10
N THR A 147 -8.16 -13.61 23.34
CA THR A 147 -8.33 -13.06 21.99
C THR A 147 -9.73 -12.51 21.79
N LEU A 148 -9.85 -11.34 21.15
CA LEU A 148 -11.12 -10.72 20.79
C LEU A 148 -11.31 -10.80 19.28
N ARG A 149 -12.33 -11.52 18.81
CA ARG A 149 -12.66 -11.62 17.39
C ARG A 149 -13.21 -10.30 16.86
N THR A 150 -12.68 -9.84 15.73
CA THR A 150 -13.01 -8.55 15.11
C THR A 150 -13.75 -8.73 13.76
N GLY A 151 -13.97 -7.65 13.04
CA GLY A 151 -14.14 -7.68 11.59
C GLY A 151 -12.86 -8.12 10.89
N ASN A 152 -12.84 -8.02 9.55
CA ASN A 152 -11.72 -8.52 8.77
C ASN A 152 -10.60 -7.48 8.66
N GLY A 153 -9.38 -7.92 8.89
CA GLY A 153 -8.17 -7.11 8.76
C GLY A 153 -8.02 -6.03 9.84
N PRO A 154 -8.04 -6.36 11.15
CA PRO A 154 -7.89 -5.36 12.20
C PRO A 154 -6.54 -4.64 12.08
N ALA A 155 -6.60 -3.29 12.07
CA ALA A 155 -5.47 -2.40 11.89
C ALA A 155 -5.29 -1.46 13.09
N GLY A 156 -5.67 -0.19 12.96
CA GLY A 156 -5.62 0.77 14.06
C GLY A 156 -6.51 0.37 15.22
N LEU A 157 -6.07 0.66 16.44
CA LEU A 157 -6.87 0.47 17.65
C LEU A 157 -6.63 1.59 18.65
N ALA A 158 -7.67 1.92 19.43
CA ALA A 158 -7.64 2.97 20.42
C ALA A 158 -8.51 2.59 21.63
N LEU A 159 -7.98 2.83 22.84
CA LEU A 159 -8.69 2.67 24.08
C LEU A 159 -9.47 3.94 24.42
N SER A 160 -10.68 3.79 24.98
CA SER A 160 -11.40 4.90 25.59
C SER A 160 -10.63 5.45 26.79
N ARG A 161 -10.95 6.69 27.19
CA ARG A 161 -10.22 7.36 28.25
C ARG A 161 -10.33 6.66 29.63
N ASP A 162 -11.32 5.82 29.83
CA ASP A 162 -11.53 5.01 31.04
C ASP A 162 -11.08 3.56 30.93
N ASP A 163 -10.40 3.21 29.81
CA ASP A 163 -9.96 1.87 29.43
C ASP A 163 -11.09 0.82 29.36
N ARG A 164 -12.35 1.26 29.33
CA ARG A 164 -13.49 0.36 29.26
C ARG A 164 -13.76 -0.16 27.86
N TYR A 165 -13.59 0.70 26.85
CA TYR A 165 -13.90 0.36 25.48
C TYR A 165 -12.67 0.35 24.62
N LEU A 166 -12.56 -0.69 23.77
CA LEU A 166 -11.55 -0.79 22.73
C LEU A 166 -12.23 -0.63 21.37
N TYR A 167 -11.82 0.38 20.62
CA TYR A 167 -12.21 0.60 19.21
C TYR A 167 -11.17 0.02 18.29
N VAL A 168 -11.58 -0.81 17.34
CA VAL A 168 -10.69 -1.51 16.40
C VAL A 168 -11.16 -1.27 14.99
N VAL A 169 -10.31 -0.69 14.18
CA VAL A 169 -10.54 -0.47 12.75
C VAL A 169 -10.31 -1.78 12.00
N ASN A 170 -11.25 -2.20 11.17
CA ASN A 170 -11.16 -3.40 10.34
C ASN A 170 -11.00 -3.01 8.86
N SER A 171 -9.76 -3.04 8.37
CA SER A 171 -9.41 -2.50 7.05
C SER A 171 -10.05 -3.24 5.88
N PHE A 172 -10.32 -4.55 6.01
CA PHE A 172 -10.85 -5.34 4.90
C PHE A 172 -12.38 -5.43 4.90
N SER A 173 -13.04 -5.21 6.06
CA SER A 173 -14.50 -5.15 6.14
C SER A 173 -15.06 -3.73 6.18
N ASN A 174 -14.21 -2.69 6.16
CA ASN A 174 -14.60 -1.28 6.12
C ASN A 174 -15.49 -0.86 7.31
N ASP A 175 -15.16 -1.32 8.51
CA ASP A 175 -15.93 -1.05 9.72
C ASP A 175 -15.03 -0.85 10.96
N VAL A 176 -15.65 -0.51 12.07
CA VAL A 176 -15.02 -0.39 13.39
C VAL A 176 -15.75 -1.28 14.38
N SER A 177 -15.04 -2.25 14.96
CA SER A 177 -15.54 -3.02 16.11
C SER A 177 -15.34 -2.23 17.39
N VAL A 178 -16.36 -2.20 18.25
CA VAL A 178 -16.29 -1.62 19.60
C VAL A 178 -16.49 -2.74 20.60
N PHE A 179 -15.48 -2.96 21.44
CA PHE A 179 -15.51 -3.98 22.50
C PHE A 179 -15.73 -3.33 23.86
N ASP A 180 -16.59 -3.93 24.68
CA ASP A 180 -16.58 -3.73 26.14
C ASP A 180 -15.54 -4.69 26.71
N LEU A 181 -14.46 -4.15 27.29
CA LEU A 181 -13.33 -4.94 27.81
C LEU A 181 -13.63 -5.61 29.14
N GLN A 182 -14.63 -5.15 29.91
CA GLN A 182 -15.05 -5.81 31.12
C GLN A 182 -15.83 -7.09 30.81
N GLU A 183 -16.77 -7.00 29.85
CA GLU A 183 -17.57 -8.12 29.39
C GLU A 183 -16.83 -8.99 28.32
N LYS A 184 -15.77 -8.46 27.72
CA LYS A 184 -14.98 -9.09 26.63
C LYS A 184 -15.81 -9.45 25.40
N ILE A 185 -16.77 -8.63 25.06
CA ILE A 185 -17.67 -8.81 23.90
C ILE A 185 -17.61 -7.64 22.95
N GLU A 186 -17.84 -7.89 21.68
CA GLU A 186 -18.12 -6.85 20.68
C GLU A 186 -19.56 -6.37 20.87
N ILE A 187 -19.72 -5.09 21.24
CA ILE A 187 -21.02 -4.48 21.50
C ILE A 187 -21.56 -3.69 20.32
N LYS A 188 -20.69 -3.25 19.42
CA LYS A 188 -21.03 -2.47 18.22
C LYS A 188 -20.11 -2.80 17.08
N ARG A 189 -20.67 -2.68 15.87
CA ARG A 189 -19.90 -2.62 14.62
C ARG A 189 -20.41 -1.45 13.80
N LEU A 190 -19.52 -0.48 13.51
CA LEU A 190 -19.84 0.82 12.94
C LEU A 190 -19.23 0.91 11.55
N GLN A 191 -20.00 1.35 10.54
CA GLN A 191 -19.51 1.53 9.18
C GLN A 191 -18.44 2.64 9.14
N ALA A 192 -17.38 2.41 8.38
CA ALA A 192 -16.32 3.38 8.09
C ALA A 192 -16.06 3.48 6.59
N GLY A 193 -15.17 4.38 6.19
CA GLY A 193 -14.77 4.52 4.80
C GLY A 193 -13.95 3.34 4.25
N ASN A 194 -13.51 3.43 3.00
CA ASN A 194 -12.82 2.35 2.32
C ASN A 194 -11.41 2.10 2.87
N ASN A 195 -11.14 0.86 3.26
CA ASN A 195 -9.86 0.40 3.82
C ASN A 195 -9.38 1.32 4.96
N PRO A 196 -10.16 1.45 6.05
CA PRO A 196 -9.80 2.31 7.17
C PRO A 196 -8.53 1.78 7.86
N THR A 197 -7.68 2.70 8.40
CA THR A 197 -6.37 2.34 8.95
C THR A 197 -6.09 2.97 10.31
N GLY A 198 -6.11 4.28 10.41
CA GLY A 198 -5.80 5.01 11.63
C GLY A 198 -7.06 5.32 12.45
N ILE A 199 -6.91 5.38 13.78
CA ILE A 199 -7.97 5.74 14.69
C ILE A 199 -7.40 6.50 15.87
N HIS A 200 -8.07 7.58 16.29
CA HIS A 200 -7.66 8.36 17.45
C HIS A 200 -8.84 9.04 18.12
N PHE A 201 -8.82 9.08 19.45
CA PHE A 201 -9.75 9.87 20.24
C PHE A 201 -9.35 11.35 20.23
N SER A 202 -10.35 12.23 20.22
CA SER A 202 -10.14 13.64 20.61
C SER A 202 -9.65 13.73 22.06
N PRO A 203 -8.93 14.80 22.43
CA PRO A 203 -8.38 14.93 23.79
C PRO A 203 -9.42 14.93 24.91
N ASP A 204 -10.65 15.35 24.64
CA ASP A 204 -11.77 15.29 25.59
C ASP A 204 -12.37 13.88 25.72
N GLY A 205 -12.03 12.96 24.80
CA GLY A 205 -12.51 11.58 24.79
C GLY A 205 -13.92 11.40 24.21
N ASN A 206 -14.56 12.45 23.71
CA ASN A 206 -15.95 12.40 23.26
C ASN A 206 -16.10 12.03 21.78
N THR A 207 -15.07 12.24 20.99
CA THR A 207 -15.08 12.00 19.55
C THR A 207 -13.96 11.05 19.16
N VAL A 208 -14.24 10.16 18.21
CA VAL A 208 -13.23 9.28 17.59
C VAL A 208 -13.17 9.58 16.10
N TYR A 209 -11.98 9.75 15.57
CA TYR A 209 -11.76 9.90 14.14
C TYR A 209 -11.09 8.64 13.57
N VAL A 210 -11.59 8.21 12.42
CA VAL A 210 -11.08 7.05 11.66
C VAL A 210 -10.68 7.51 10.29
N THR A 211 -9.41 7.29 9.93
CA THR A 211 -8.89 7.61 8.60
C THR A 211 -9.06 6.43 7.65
N SER A 212 -9.24 6.71 6.37
CA SER A 212 -9.33 5.69 5.32
C SER A 212 -8.18 5.82 4.33
N ARG A 213 -7.67 4.69 3.87
CA ARG A 213 -6.55 4.64 2.93
C ARG A 213 -7.02 4.76 1.50
N ARG A 214 -8.09 4.05 1.12
CA ARG A 214 -8.60 4.00 -0.24
C ARG A 214 -9.64 5.08 -0.50
N ALA A 215 -9.55 5.63 -1.69
CA ALA A 215 -10.53 6.59 -2.19
C ALA A 215 -11.92 5.94 -2.39
N LEU A 216 -12.93 6.78 -2.39
CA LEU A 216 -14.25 6.40 -2.85
C LEU A 216 -14.20 6.14 -4.36
N ILE A 217 -14.89 5.09 -4.80
CA ILE A 217 -15.03 4.81 -6.23
C ILE A 217 -15.93 5.88 -6.84
N ALA A 218 -15.40 6.61 -7.80
CA ALA A 218 -16.10 7.74 -8.42
C ALA A 218 -15.94 7.69 -9.95
N PRO A 219 -16.89 8.27 -10.71
CA PRO A 219 -16.80 8.36 -12.16
C PRO A 219 -15.51 9.05 -12.61
N TYR A 220 -15.01 8.65 -13.77
CA TYR A 220 -13.86 9.27 -14.40
C TYR A 220 -14.00 10.81 -14.48
N GLY A 221 -12.91 11.51 -14.18
CA GLY A 221 -12.88 12.98 -14.17
C GLY A 221 -13.31 13.61 -12.84
N THR A 222 -13.83 12.82 -11.90
CA THR A 222 -14.11 13.28 -10.54
C THR A 222 -12.78 13.36 -9.75
N PRO A 223 -12.53 14.45 -9.00
CA PRO A 223 -11.40 14.49 -8.09
C PRO A 223 -11.45 13.33 -7.09
N VAL A 224 -10.29 12.74 -6.82
CA VAL A 224 -10.15 11.69 -5.80
C VAL A 224 -10.68 12.20 -4.45
N GLN A 225 -11.46 11.38 -3.77
CA GLN A 225 -12.01 11.69 -2.44
C GLN A 225 -11.83 10.48 -1.53
N THR A 226 -11.40 10.75 -0.31
CA THR A 226 -11.25 9.72 0.72
C THR A 226 -11.98 10.13 1.98
N GLU A 227 -12.67 9.18 2.59
CA GLU A 227 -13.50 9.42 3.75
C GLU A 227 -12.67 9.49 5.04
N LEU A 228 -12.98 10.49 5.85
CA LEU A 228 -12.66 10.57 7.27
C LEU A 228 -13.96 10.36 8.06
N THR A 229 -14.07 9.25 8.78
CA THR A 229 -15.26 8.91 9.56
C THR A 229 -15.14 9.50 10.97
N ARG A 230 -16.17 10.19 11.45
CA ARG A 230 -16.27 10.69 12.83
C ARG A 230 -17.30 9.89 13.60
N LEU A 231 -16.91 9.42 14.76
CA LEU A 231 -17.77 8.67 15.67
C LEU A 231 -17.97 9.47 16.95
N ASP A 232 -19.18 9.48 17.46
CA ASP A 232 -19.51 9.92 18.80
C ASP A 232 -19.20 8.77 19.78
N ALA A 233 -18.23 8.99 20.67
CA ALA A 233 -17.77 7.96 21.62
C ALA A 233 -18.76 7.69 22.75
N ILE A 234 -19.65 8.65 23.07
CA ILE A 234 -20.64 8.51 24.14
C ILE A 234 -21.80 7.64 23.67
N THR A 235 -22.33 7.93 22.48
CA THR A 235 -23.48 7.19 21.94
C THR A 235 -23.04 5.96 21.13
N GLN A 236 -21.74 5.88 20.81
CA GLN A 236 -21.14 4.82 19.97
C GLN A 236 -21.86 4.70 18.63
N ARG A 237 -21.95 5.82 17.91
CA ARG A 237 -22.59 5.94 16.60
C ARG A 237 -21.69 6.70 15.64
N VAL A 238 -21.88 6.46 14.35
CA VAL A 238 -21.30 7.32 13.31
C VAL A 238 -22.01 8.67 13.37
N ASP A 239 -21.22 9.73 13.47
CA ASP A 239 -21.70 11.10 13.54
C ASP A 239 -21.54 11.80 12.18
N GLU A 240 -20.45 11.58 11.49
CA GLU A 240 -20.17 12.20 10.18
C GLU A 240 -19.32 11.31 9.29
N HIS A 241 -19.66 11.26 8.00
CA HIS A 241 -18.81 10.77 6.91
C HIS A 241 -18.29 11.98 6.13
N LYS A 242 -17.07 12.42 6.42
CA LYS A 242 -16.47 13.61 5.81
C LYS A 242 -15.57 13.23 4.64
N ASN A 243 -15.91 13.68 3.44
CA ASN A 243 -15.08 13.45 2.25
C ASN A 243 -13.97 14.50 2.15
N MET A 244 -12.73 14.03 2.20
CA MET A 244 -11.53 14.83 1.95
C MET A 244 -11.23 14.83 0.45
N VAL A 245 -11.48 15.96 -0.22
CA VAL A 245 -11.31 16.10 -1.67
C VAL A 245 -9.83 16.16 -2.04
N SER A 246 -9.45 15.49 -3.13
CA SER A 246 -8.07 15.34 -3.59
C SER A 246 -7.14 14.76 -2.51
N ALA A 247 -7.66 13.90 -1.66
CA ALA A 247 -6.92 13.18 -0.63
C ALA A 247 -6.99 11.68 -0.87
N TYR A 248 -5.90 10.99 -0.55
CA TYR A 248 -5.70 9.57 -0.71
C TYR A 248 -4.67 9.09 0.31
N MET A 249 -4.67 7.82 0.68
CA MET A 249 -3.79 7.24 1.69
C MET A 249 -3.72 8.09 2.98
N MET A 250 -4.87 8.36 3.58
CA MET A 250 -4.93 8.95 4.92
C MET A 250 -4.62 7.85 5.94
N GLU A 251 -3.34 7.78 6.37
CA GLU A 251 -2.86 6.66 7.20
C GLU A 251 -3.12 6.87 8.69
N ASN A 252 -2.85 8.07 9.19
CA ASN A 252 -2.97 8.38 10.61
C ASN A 252 -3.48 9.79 10.87
N ILE A 253 -3.96 10.01 12.09
CA ILE A 253 -4.47 11.27 12.59
C ILE A 253 -3.93 11.52 14.00
N ALA A 254 -3.66 12.78 14.33
CA ALA A 254 -3.30 13.23 15.66
C ALA A 254 -4.02 14.54 15.99
N PHE A 255 -4.22 14.79 17.29
CA PHE A 255 -4.80 16.03 17.80
C PHE A 255 -3.75 16.87 18.50
N THR A 256 -3.93 18.19 18.46
CA THR A 256 -3.26 19.08 19.42
C THR A 256 -3.79 18.80 20.82
N PRO A 257 -2.98 18.92 21.87
CA PRO A 257 -3.44 18.67 23.26
C PRO A 257 -4.63 19.54 23.69
N SER A 258 -4.73 20.77 23.12
CA SER A 258 -5.87 21.68 23.31
C SER A 258 -7.16 21.21 22.63
N GLY A 259 -7.07 20.22 21.72
CA GLY A 259 -8.21 19.73 20.95
C GLY A 259 -8.72 20.70 19.87
N ASP A 260 -8.02 21.80 19.60
CA ASP A 260 -8.43 22.81 18.60
C ASP A 260 -8.19 22.36 17.15
N LEU A 261 -7.18 21.52 16.91
CA LEU A 261 -6.83 21.01 15.59
C LEU A 261 -6.70 19.48 15.58
N ALA A 262 -7.21 18.86 14.52
CA ALA A 262 -6.85 17.51 14.10
C ALA A 262 -5.99 17.57 12.85
N LEU A 263 -4.92 16.77 12.81
CA LEU A 263 -3.96 16.70 11.72
C LEU A 263 -3.97 15.28 11.13
N VAL A 264 -4.18 15.17 9.82
CA VAL A 264 -4.28 13.89 9.08
C VAL A 264 -3.18 13.81 8.05
N THR A 265 -2.44 12.71 7.99
CA THR A 265 -1.49 12.47 6.88
C THR A 265 -2.26 12.16 5.60
N LEU A 266 -1.79 12.66 4.45
CA LEU A 266 -2.43 12.41 3.16
C LEU A 266 -1.48 12.53 1.96
N ILE A 267 -1.86 11.88 0.88
CA ILE A 267 -1.31 12.08 -0.47
C ILE A 267 -2.36 12.76 -1.33
N ARG A 268 -1.92 13.62 -2.24
CA ARG A 268 -2.77 14.30 -3.21
C ARG A 268 -2.43 13.83 -4.62
N PRO A 269 -3.16 12.87 -5.18
CA PRO A 269 -2.89 12.36 -6.52
C PRO A 269 -3.45 13.29 -7.60
N LYS A 270 -2.70 13.45 -8.69
CA LYS A 270 -3.15 13.99 -9.97
C LYS A 270 -3.15 12.88 -11.02
N ASN A 271 -3.76 11.78 -10.68
CA ASN A 271 -3.77 10.53 -11.43
C ASN A 271 -4.36 10.64 -12.84
N LEU A 272 -5.13 11.68 -13.13
CA LEU A 272 -5.74 11.92 -14.45
C LEU A 272 -4.82 12.73 -15.39
N VAL A 273 -3.71 13.27 -14.87
CA VAL A 273 -2.65 13.85 -15.69
C VAL A 273 -1.81 12.72 -16.26
N PRO A 274 -1.39 12.77 -17.55
CA PRO A 274 -0.55 11.71 -18.12
C PRO A 274 0.71 11.48 -17.29
N SER A 275 0.93 10.24 -16.86
CA SER A 275 2.03 9.87 -15.96
C SER A 275 3.42 10.18 -16.53
N ILE A 276 3.58 10.17 -17.85
CA ILE A 276 4.83 10.57 -18.52
C ILE A 276 5.17 12.05 -18.38
N GLN A 277 4.25 12.89 -17.87
CA GLN A 277 4.45 14.32 -17.68
C GLN A 277 4.99 14.66 -16.28
N VAL A 278 5.42 13.68 -15.51
CA VAL A 278 5.91 13.89 -14.14
C VAL A 278 7.04 14.94 -14.04
N GLU A 279 7.88 15.08 -15.06
CA GLU A 279 8.94 16.10 -15.12
C GLU A 279 8.44 17.51 -15.43
N ARG A 280 7.20 17.67 -15.88
CA ARG A 280 6.58 18.99 -16.19
C ARG A 280 5.72 19.51 -15.06
N GLY A 281 5.67 18.81 -13.96
CA GLY A 281 4.86 19.14 -12.79
C GLY A 281 4.97 18.04 -11.75
N TRP A 282 3.84 17.71 -11.14
CA TRP A 282 3.79 16.63 -10.16
C TRP A 282 2.54 15.77 -10.34
N MET A 283 2.73 14.46 -10.20
CA MET A 283 1.63 13.48 -10.14
C MET A 283 1.13 13.27 -8.73
N MET A 284 2.05 13.22 -7.77
CA MET A 284 1.75 13.03 -6.36
C MET A 284 2.34 14.19 -5.57
N THR A 285 1.59 14.71 -4.62
CA THR A 285 2.07 15.62 -3.58
C THR A 285 1.66 15.07 -2.22
N HIS A 286 2.46 15.36 -1.21
CA HIS A 286 2.36 14.78 0.12
C HIS A 286 2.17 15.90 1.14
N GLY A 287 1.27 15.68 2.07
CA GLY A 287 0.93 16.74 3.00
C GLY A 287 0.14 16.27 4.21
N ILE A 288 -0.42 17.25 4.87
CA ILE A 288 -1.32 17.07 6.00
C ILE A 288 -2.65 17.78 5.74
N GLY A 289 -3.74 17.12 6.11
CA GLY A 289 -5.05 17.76 6.26
C GLY A 289 -5.16 18.32 7.68
N ILE A 290 -5.64 19.54 7.80
CA ILE A 290 -5.83 20.22 9.06
C ILE A 290 -7.31 20.54 9.20
N ILE A 291 -7.90 20.13 10.33
CA ILE A 291 -9.32 20.25 10.61
C ILE A 291 -9.48 21.01 11.92
N GLU A 292 -10.00 22.23 11.84
CA GLU A 292 -10.36 23.00 13.03
C GLU A 292 -11.55 22.33 13.77
N GLN A 293 -11.37 22.07 15.04
CA GLN A 293 -12.35 21.38 15.88
C GLN A 293 -13.31 22.41 16.51
N LYS A 294 -14.07 23.13 15.69
CA LYS A 294 -15.09 24.09 16.11
C LYS A 294 -16.25 24.11 15.11
N PRO A 295 -17.44 24.57 15.49
CA PRO A 295 -18.55 24.76 14.55
C PRO A 295 -18.11 25.56 13.33
N ASN A 296 -18.39 25.08 12.12
CA ASN A 296 -17.97 25.68 10.86
C ASN A 296 -16.44 25.86 10.72
N GLY A 297 -15.67 25.02 11.41
CA GLY A 297 -14.21 25.01 11.34
C GLY A 297 -13.68 24.73 9.93
N LYS A 298 -12.56 25.35 9.60
CA LYS A 298 -11.90 25.19 8.30
C LYS A 298 -11.31 23.77 8.18
N THR A 299 -11.33 23.25 6.96
CA THR A 299 -10.53 22.08 6.57
C THR A 299 -9.57 22.52 5.48
N VAL A 300 -8.27 22.43 5.74
CA VAL A 300 -7.19 22.91 4.88
C VAL A 300 -6.19 21.81 4.64
N GLN A 301 -5.58 21.76 3.46
CA GLN A 301 -4.48 20.86 3.16
C GLN A 301 -3.22 21.66 2.92
N LEU A 302 -2.15 21.33 3.64
CA LEU A 302 -0.83 21.95 3.50
C LEU A 302 0.17 20.89 3.02
N LEU A 303 0.96 21.27 1.99
CA LEU A 303 1.96 20.37 1.44
C LEU A 303 3.22 20.36 2.31
N LEU A 304 3.73 19.14 2.54
CA LEU A 304 5.06 18.95 3.13
C LEU A 304 6.16 19.05 2.08
N ASP A 305 5.85 18.84 0.81
CA ASP A 305 6.79 18.85 -0.30
C ASP A 305 7.40 20.22 -0.56
N GLU A 306 8.58 20.21 -1.16
CA GLU A 306 9.33 21.36 -1.63
C GLU A 306 9.39 21.40 -3.16
N PRO A 307 9.68 22.53 -3.81
CA PRO A 307 9.64 22.65 -5.28
C PRO A 307 10.48 21.62 -6.04
N ASN A 308 11.58 21.12 -5.46
CA ASN A 308 12.51 20.21 -6.10
C ASN A 308 12.71 18.90 -5.34
N ASN A 309 11.95 18.66 -4.27
CA ASN A 309 12.05 17.45 -3.46
C ASN A 309 10.73 17.13 -2.79
N PHE A 310 10.31 15.89 -2.90
CA PHE A 310 9.04 15.43 -2.36
C PHE A 310 9.27 14.47 -1.19
N TYR A 311 8.41 14.52 -0.19
CA TYR A 311 8.49 13.72 1.04
C TYR A 311 7.40 12.66 1.02
N SER A 312 7.60 11.68 0.15
CA SER A 312 6.59 10.69 -0.24
C SER A 312 6.14 9.77 0.88
N ASP A 313 4.88 9.34 0.77
CA ASP A 313 4.19 8.37 1.62
C ASP A 313 4.19 8.75 3.11
N PRO A 314 3.58 9.91 3.50
CA PRO A 314 3.42 10.27 4.91
C PRO A 314 2.56 9.22 5.64
N PHE A 315 3.04 8.75 6.81
CA PHE A 315 2.42 7.62 7.51
C PHE A 315 2.05 7.97 8.96
N GLY A 316 3.02 8.01 9.87
CA GLY A 316 2.79 8.33 11.28
C GLY A 316 2.74 9.83 11.53
N ILE A 317 1.94 10.26 12.51
CA ILE A 317 1.88 11.65 12.95
C ILE A 317 1.65 11.70 14.46
N VAL A 318 2.43 12.54 15.17
CA VAL A 318 2.23 12.82 16.60
C VAL A 318 2.46 14.29 16.88
N VAL A 319 1.78 14.81 17.89
CA VAL A 319 1.93 16.20 18.37
C VAL A 319 2.57 16.17 19.76
N THR A 320 3.53 17.07 20.01
CA THR A 320 4.18 17.18 21.32
C THR A 320 3.18 17.56 22.43
N PRO A 321 3.41 17.13 23.69
CA PRO A 321 2.50 17.44 24.81
C PRO A 321 2.30 18.93 25.07
N ASP A 322 3.28 19.79 24.69
CA ASP A 322 3.18 21.24 24.76
C ASP A 322 2.37 21.86 23.59
N GLY A 323 1.96 21.05 22.61
CA GLY A 323 1.19 21.46 21.44
C GLY A 323 1.92 22.35 20.45
N LYS A 324 3.26 22.43 20.51
CA LYS A 324 4.05 23.36 19.66
C LYS A 324 4.60 22.71 18.39
N LYS A 325 4.90 21.42 18.42
CA LYS A 325 5.48 20.72 17.27
C LYS A 325 4.65 19.48 16.92
N ALA A 326 4.63 19.14 15.63
CA ALA A 326 4.23 17.79 15.21
C ALA A 326 5.33 17.14 14.40
N PHE A 327 5.41 15.82 14.48
CA PHE A 327 6.35 14.99 13.76
C PHE A 327 5.57 14.10 12.80
N ILE A 328 6.00 14.02 11.56
CA ILE A 328 5.37 13.21 10.51
C ILE A 328 6.44 12.31 9.88
N SER A 329 6.23 10.98 9.88
CA SER A 329 7.08 10.07 9.13
C SER A 329 6.68 10.05 7.66
N SER A 330 7.65 10.22 6.76
CA SER A 330 7.52 10.06 5.30
C SER A 330 8.23 8.79 4.89
N SER A 331 7.45 7.70 4.75
CA SER A 331 8.02 6.34 4.66
C SER A 331 8.72 6.06 3.32
N GLY A 332 8.31 6.73 2.25
CA GLY A 332 8.97 6.62 0.95
C GLY A 332 10.19 7.52 0.78
N ALA A 333 10.33 8.55 1.63
CA ALA A 333 11.45 9.49 1.60
C ALA A 333 12.49 9.25 2.71
N ASP A 334 12.32 8.22 3.54
CA ASP A 334 13.20 7.88 4.66
C ASP A 334 13.47 9.10 5.57
N CYS A 335 12.40 9.81 5.97
CA CYS A 335 12.49 11.11 6.60
C CYS A 335 11.39 11.33 7.66
N ILE A 336 11.73 12.13 8.70
CA ILE A 336 10.76 12.75 9.60
C ILE A 336 10.69 14.24 9.28
N SER A 337 9.49 14.71 8.98
CA SER A 337 9.16 16.14 8.87
C SER A 337 8.74 16.68 10.23
N VAL A 338 9.33 17.78 10.66
CA VAL A 338 8.97 18.48 11.90
C VAL A 338 8.28 19.77 11.55
N ILE A 339 7.08 20.01 12.06
CA ILE A 339 6.29 21.20 11.77
C ILE A 339 6.01 22.01 13.03
N SER A 340 5.86 23.32 12.87
CA SER A 340 5.42 24.27 13.90
C SER A 340 3.89 24.35 13.91
N ILE A 341 3.26 23.96 15.00
CA ILE A 341 1.81 24.08 15.17
C ILE A 341 1.39 25.56 15.28
N ASP A 342 2.22 26.40 15.90
CA ASP A 342 1.93 27.83 15.99
C ASP A 342 1.95 28.50 14.61
N SER A 343 2.89 28.12 13.74
CA SER A 343 2.90 28.57 12.34
C SER A 343 1.65 28.11 11.58
N VAL A 344 1.21 26.87 11.81
CA VAL A 344 -0.03 26.36 11.22
C VAL A 344 -1.23 27.19 11.70
N ARG A 345 -1.34 27.49 12.99
CA ARG A 345 -2.39 28.36 13.54
C ARG A 345 -2.36 29.77 12.93
N SER A 346 -1.18 30.39 12.79
CA SER A 346 -1.03 31.68 12.12
C SER A 346 -1.48 31.62 10.66
N ILE A 347 -1.12 30.57 9.91
CA ILE A 347 -1.59 30.36 8.54
C ILE A 347 -3.13 30.33 8.47
N LEU A 348 -3.78 29.58 9.38
CA LEU A 348 -5.23 29.47 9.40
C LEU A 348 -5.92 30.79 9.80
N ALA A 349 -5.35 31.55 10.72
CA ALA A 349 -5.93 32.77 11.25
C ALA A 349 -5.76 33.95 10.30
N GLU A 350 -4.58 34.14 9.70
CA GLU A 350 -4.17 35.33 8.99
C GLU A 350 -4.43 35.24 7.48
N THR A 351 -4.63 34.04 6.92
CA THR A 351 -4.76 33.87 5.47
C THR A 351 -6.22 33.91 5.04
N PRO A 352 -6.59 34.73 4.05
CA PRO A 352 -7.94 34.75 3.48
C PRO A 352 -8.35 33.36 2.92
N PRO A 353 -9.64 32.98 3.01
CA PRO A 353 -10.11 31.66 2.59
C PRO A 353 -9.77 31.29 1.13
N GLU A 354 -9.85 32.26 0.22
CA GLU A 354 -9.52 32.08 -1.20
C GLU A 354 -8.03 31.77 -1.42
N VAL A 355 -7.14 32.32 -0.60
CA VAL A 355 -5.70 32.07 -0.65
C VAL A 355 -5.40 30.74 0.02
N LEU A 356 -6.03 30.42 1.16
CA LEU A 356 -5.90 29.12 1.82
C LEU A 356 -6.22 27.96 0.88
N ALA A 357 -7.25 28.10 0.04
CA ALA A 357 -7.63 27.08 -0.93
C ALA A 357 -6.52 26.78 -1.95
N THR A 358 -5.61 27.74 -2.22
CA THR A 358 -4.49 27.54 -3.15
C THR A 358 -3.33 26.77 -2.53
N TYR A 359 -3.19 26.74 -1.19
CA TYR A 359 -2.04 26.15 -0.50
C TYR A 359 -1.92 24.64 -0.71
N ALA A 360 -3.03 23.98 -0.99
CA ALA A 360 -3.04 22.58 -1.38
C ALA A 360 -2.30 22.26 -2.69
N ASN A 361 -1.92 23.30 -3.48
CA ASN A 361 -1.14 23.18 -4.70
C ASN A 361 0.12 24.05 -4.70
N ASN A 362 0.51 24.60 -3.54
CA ASN A 362 1.66 25.48 -3.39
C ASN A 362 2.82 24.74 -2.70
N LEU A 363 3.82 24.32 -3.48
CA LEU A 363 5.01 23.64 -2.94
C LEU A 363 5.86 24.52 -2.03
N GLY A 364 5.79 25.85 -2.17
CA GLY A 364 6.52 26.78 -1.29
C GLY A 364 5.85 27.00 0.07
N ILE A 365 4.67 26.41 0.33
CA ILE A 365 3.99 26.62 1.61
C ILE A 365 4.74 25.96 2.76
N SER A 366 5.48 24.87 2.49
CA SER A 366 6.27 24.15 3.50
C SER A 366 7.26 25.06 4.24
N ASP A 367 7.85 26.05 3.57
CA ASP A 367 8.79 27.00 4.17
C ASP A 367 8.17 27.81 5.33
N ARG A 368 6.85 27.94 5.38
CA ARG A 368 6.16 28.71 6.41
C ARG A 368 5.92 27.94 7.71
N PHE A 369 5.91 26.60 7.68
CA PHE A 369 5.53 25.81 8.85
C PHE A 369 6.43 24.59 9.11
N VAL A 370 7.24 24.14 8.14
CA VAL A 370 8.18 23.04 8.35
C VAL A 370 9.46 23.59 8.98
N ILE A 371 9.84 23.07 10.15
CA ILE A 371 11.01 23.52 10.91
C ILE A 371 12.27 22.74 10.48
N LYS A 372 12.14 21.43 10.30
CA LYS A 372 13.28 20.53 10.10
C LYS A 372 12.85 19.28 9.33
N ARG A 373 13.81 18.73 8.60
CA ARG A 373 13.78 17.39 8.00
C ARG A 373 14.87 16.54 8.65
N ILE A 374 14.53 15.38 9.14
CA ILE A 374 15.47 14.48 9.84
C ILE A 374 15.51 13.18 9.05
N SER A 375 16.64 12.88 8.40
CA SER A 375 16.82 11.63 7.67
C SER A 375 16.90 10.45 8.64
N THR A 376 16.18 9.39 8.34
CA THR A 376 16.08 8.14 9.13
C THR A 376 16.74 6.97 8.40
N GLY A 377 16.55 5.77 8.91
CA GLY A 377 16.75 4.54 8.16
C GLY A 377 15.55 4.24 7.25
N ALA A 378 15.60 3.09 6.56
CA ALA A 378 14.66 2.76 5.50
C ALA A 378 13.22 2.52 6.00
N ASN A 379 12.28 3.23 5.37
CA ASN A 379 10.85 3.09 5.50
C ASN A 379 10.33 3.34 6.94
N PRO A 380 10.48 4.58 7.47
CA PRO A 380 9.94 4.94 8.77
C PRO A 380 8.41 4.87 8.74
N LYS A 381 7.81 4.12 9.66
CA LYS A 381 6.35 3.91 9.77
C LYS A 381 5.81 4.54 11.05
N GLY A 382 5.43 3.74 12.02
CA GLY A 382 4.90 4.22 13.29
C GLY A 382 5.91 5.05 14.07
N ILE A 383 5.39 6.07 14.75
CA ILE A 383 6.17 6.96 15.60
C ILE A 383 5.43 7.18 16.93
N ALA A 384 6.18 7.29 18.02
CA ALA A 384 5.64 7.57 19.36
C ALA A 384 6.56 8.52 20.12
N LEU A 385 5.97 9.39 20.94
CA LEU A 385 6.71 10.25 21.86
C LEU A 385 6.92 9.55 23.21
N SER A 386 8.00 9.90 23.91
CA SER A 386 8.11 9.66 25.33
C SER A 386 7.03 10.49 26.07
N PRO A 387 6.58 10.08 27.26
CA PRO A 387 5.52 10.79 27.99
C PRO A 387 5.84 12.27 28.26
N ASP A 388 7.12 12.60 28.49
CA ASP A 388 7.58 13.97 28.68
C ASP A 388 7.79 14.74 27.36
N GLY A 389 7.55 14.09 26.21
CA GLY A 389 7.68 14.67 24.88
C GLY A 389 9.11 14.96 24.42
N LYS A 390 10.16 14.59 25.18
CA LYS A 390 11.55 14.92 24.86
C LYS A 390 12.21 13.97 23.88
N LEU A 391 11.66 12.77 23.72
CA LEU A 391 12.15 11.76 22.79
C LEU A 391 11.03 11.36 21.83
N LEU A 392 11.39 11.22 20.56
CA LEU A 392 10.56 10.59 19.54
C LEU A 392 11.20 9.28 19.13
N TYR A 393 10.43 8.20 19.19
CA TYR A 393 10.80 6.88 18.72
C TYR A 393 10.20 6.63 17.34
N VAL A 394 11.01 6.16 16.39
CA VAL A 394 10.64 5.96 14.99
C VAL A 394 10.92 4.52 14.59
N SER A 395 9.88 3.79 14.18
CA SER A 395 10.02 2.43 13.63
C SER A 395 10.60 2.49 12.21
N GLU A 396 11.86 2.06 12.03
CA GLU A 396 12.51 1.91 10.73
C GLU A 396 12.21 0.49 10.18
N GLN A 397 11.05 0.32 9.54
CA GLN A 397 10.50 -0.99 9.20
C GLN A 397 11.47 -1.88 8.42
N LEU A 398 12.22 -1.31 7.48
CA LEU A 398 13.10 -2.09 6.62
C LEU A 398 14.55 -2.14 7.09
N GLU A 399 14.85 -1.56 8.29
CA GLU A 399 16.17 -1.63 8.95
C GLU A 399 16.17 -2.49 10.21
N ASP A 400 15.02 -2.98 10.69
CA ASP A 400 14.88 -3.67 11.98
C ASP A 400 15.42 -2.86 13.17
N ARG A 401 15.15 -1.54 13.16
CA ARG A 401 15.66 -0.58 14.15
C ARG A 401 14.59 0.39 14.60
N ILE A 402 14.87 1.04 15.73
CA ILE A 402 14.11 2.21 16.18
C ILE A 402 15.10 3.37 16.31
N SER A 403 14.90 4.45 15.56
CA SER A 403 15.61 5.70 15.75
C SER A 403 15.02 6.45 16.94
N VAL A 404 15.91 6.99 17.80
CA VAL A 404 15.58 7.85 18.93
C VAL A 404 16.00 9.26 18.60
N ILE A 405 15.03 10.17 18.49
CA ILE A 405 15.23 11.57 18.13
C ILE A 405 15.00 12.43 19.38
N ASN A 406 15.92 13.33 19.68
CA ASN A 406 15.69 14.39 20.66
C ASN A 406 14.79 15.47 20.04
N THR A 407 13.65 15.73 20.66
CA THR A 407 12.62 16.63 20.10
C THR A 407 12.94 18.12 20.23
N ASP A 408 13.90 18.49 21.10
CA ASP A 408 14.38 19.88 21.24
C ASP A 408 15.50 20.16 20.24
N ARG A 409 16.52 19.27 20.17
CA ARG A 409 17.65 19.41 19.25
C ARG A 409 17.34 19.02 17.82
N LEU A 410 16.24 18.29 17.61
CA LEU A 410 15.78 17.79 16.31
C LEU A 410 16.87 16.99 15.59
N GLU A 411 17.47 16.04 16.32
CA GLU A 411 18.52 15.16 15.82
C GLU A 411 18.38 13.73 16.38
N ILE A 412 18.83 12.75 15.62
CA ILE A 412 18.92 11.37 16.08
C ILE A 412 20.06 11.27 17.10
N ILE A 413 19.73 10.87 18.31
CA ILE A 413 20.70 10.68 19.39
C ILE A 413 21.08 9.22 19.60
N ASN A 414 20.25 8.30 19.11
CA ASN A 414 20.48 6.88 19.27
C ASN A 414 19.71 6.05 18.24
N ARG A 415 20.12 4.79 18.05
CA ARG A 415 19.39 3.77 17.27
C ARG A 415 19.39 2.46 18.03
N ILE A 416 18.20 1.95 18.33
CA ILE A 416 17.99 0.68 19.01
C ILE A 416 17.93 -0.42 17.96
N ASP A 417 18.88 -1.34 17.99
CA ASP A 417 18.88 -2.53 17.11
C ASP A 417 17.94 -3.58 17.70
N LEU A 418 16.94 -4.00 16.93
CA LEU A 418 15.99 -5.02 17.34
C LEU A 418 16.49 -6.45 17.05
N GLY A 419 17.60 -6.57 16.35
CA GLY A 419 18.15 -7.83 15.86
C GLY A 419 17.83 -8.05 14.38
N GLY A 420 17.78 -9.31 13.96
CA GLY A 420 17.56 -9.67 12.57
C GLY A 420 18.84 -9.99 11.80
N PRO A 421 18.73 -10.32 10.50
CA PRO A 421 19.87 -10.73 9.69
C PRO A 421 20.85 -9.57 9.47
N ARG A 422 22.12 -9.77 9.80
CA ARG A 422 23.19 -8.79 9.53
C ARG A 422 23.40 -8.52 8.04
N ARG A 423 23.14 -9.51 7.20
CA ARG A 423 23.16 -9.38 5.73
C ARG A 423 21.74 -9.41 5.22
N ILE A 424 21.33 -8.33 4.57
CA ILE A 424 20.01 -8.26 3.94
C ILE A 424 19.95 -9.21 2.75
N THR A 425 18.84 -9.92 2.65
CA THR A 425 18.54 -10.80 1.51
C THR A 425 18.29 -9.98 0.23
N VAL A 426 18.38 -10.62 -0.93
CA VAL A 426 18.05 -9.99 -2.22
C VAL A 426 16.60 -9.49 -2.21
N ALA A 427 15.66 -10.29 -1.72
CA ALA A 427 14.25 -9.91 -1.60
C ALA A 427 14.04 -8.72 -0.64
N ARG A 428 14.74 -8.66 0.51
CA ARG A 428 14.68 -7.50 1.41
C ARG A 428 15.18 -6.22 0.73
N ARG A 429 16.24 -6.33 -0.07
CA ARG A 429 16.72 -5.21 -0.88
C ARG A 429 15.67 -4.76 -1.89
N GLY A 430 15.02 -5.69 -2.59
CA GLY A 430 13.93 -5.39 -3.51
C GLY A 430 12.76 -4.71 -2.81
N ARG A 431 12.39 -5.17 -1.59
CA ARG A 431 11.35 -4.53 -0.79
C ARG A 431 11.73 -3.08 -0.40
N ARG A 432 13.02 -2.80 -0.12
CA ARG A 432 13.50 -1.43 0.12
C ARG A 432 13.33 -0.57 -1.13
N LEU A 433 13.72 -1.07 -2.30
CA LEU A 433 13.57 -0.36 -3.58
C LEU A 433 12.10 -0.06 -3.89
N LEU A 434 11.19 -1.02 -3.67
CA LEU A 434 9.77 -0.83 -3.87
C LEU A 434 9.19 0.28 -2.99
N ASN A 435 9.74 0.49 -1.80
CA ASN A 435 9.28 1.46 -0.80
C ASN A 435 10.12 2.76 -0.75
N ASN A 436 11.03 2.98 -1.69
CA ASN A 436 11.89 4.17 -1.71
C ASN A 436 11.66 5.01 -2.95
N ALA A 437 11.46 6.32 -2.78
CA ALA A 437 11.14 7.23 -3.87
C ALA A 437 12.35 7.71 -4.68
N GLY A 438 13.57 7.37 -4.28
CA GLY A 438 14.81 7.80 -4.97
C GLY A 438 14.91 7.37 -6.43
N HIS A 439 14.04 6.45 -6.88
CA HIS A 439 13.93 6.03 -8.28
C HIS A 439 12.78 6.71 -9.04
N THR A 440 12.28 7.83 -8.54
CA THR A 440 11.28 8.66 -9.24
C THR A 440 11.74 10.11 -9.30
N PHE A 441 11.30 10.84 -10.32
CA PHE A 441 11.68 12.23 -10.52
C PHE A 441 11.38 13.07 -9.28
N GLN A 442 12.42 13.67 -8.70
CA GLN A 442 12.34 14.49 -7.48
C GLN A 442 11.75 13.76 -6.24
N ASN A 443 11.82 12.43 -6.20
CA ASN A 443 11.28 11.60 -5.10
C ASN A 443 9.74 11.67 -4.95
N GLN A 444 9.00 11.86 -6.05
CA GLN A 444 7.57 12.14 -5.99
C GLN A 444 6.72 10.98 -5.47
N TYR A 445 7.10 9.74 -5.73
CA TYR A 445 6.33 8.56 -5.31
C TYR A 445 7.18 7.30 -5.28
N THR A 446 6.70 6.29 -4.62
CA THR A 446 7.29 4.95 -4.60
C THR A 446 6.42 3.97 -5.40
N CYS A 447 6.87 2.74 -5.61
CA CYS A 447 5.97 1.70 -6.09
C CYS A 447 4.84 1.44 -5.06
N TYR A 448 5.13 1.56 -3.75
CA TYR A 448 4.13 1.44 -2.68
C TYR A 448 3.02 2.49 -2.79
N THR A 449 3.29 3.70 -3.29
CA THR A 449 2.27 4.75 -3.45
C THR A 449 1.09 4.30 -4.31
N CYS A 450 1.36 3.55 -5.41
CA CYS A 450 0.34 2.97 -6.27
C CYS A 450 0.00 1.51 -5.91
N HIS A 451 0.92 0.81 -5.23
CA HIS A 451 0.75 -0.58 -4.81
C HIS A 451 0.87 -0.74 -3.28
N PRO A 452 -0.02 -0.08 -2.49
CA PRO A 452 0.04 -0.16 -1.03
C PRO A 452 -0.11 -1.61 -0.56
N ASP A 453 0.76 -2.02 0.37
CA ASP A 453 0.87 -3.42 0.82
C ASP A 453 1.01 -4.42 -0.35
N THR A 454 1.65 -3.98 -1.45
CA THR A 454 1.83 -4.77 -2.68
C THR A 454 0.52 -5.14 -3.39
N HIS A 455 -0.55 -4.45 -3.05
CA HIS A 455 -1.86 -4.60 -3.69
C HIS A 455 -2.08 -3.47 -4.71
N GLU A 456 -3.30 -3.15 -5.03
CA GLU A 456 -3.67 -2.00 -5.84
C GLU A 456 -4.26 -0.89 -4.95
N ASP A 457 -4.22 0.34 -5.44
CA ASP A 457 -4.64 1.54 -4.72
C ASP A 457 -6.11 1.91 -4.94
N GLY A 458 -6.78 1.25 -5.89
CA GLY A 458 -8.15 1.58 -6.31
C GLY A 458 -8.26 2.83 -7.18
N LEU A 459 -7.12 3.36 -7.68
CA LEU A 459 -7.10 4.52 -8.56
C LEU A 459 -6.89 4.13 -10.02
N VAL A 460 -7.42 4.98 -10.89
CA VAL A 460 -7.23 4.91 -12.34
C VAL A 460 -6.24 5.99 -12.76
N TYR A 461 -5.22 5.61 -13.50
CA TYR A 461 -4.17 6.50 -13.97
C TYR A 461 -4.27 6.75 -15.47
N ASN A 462 -3.91 7.96 -15.90
CA ASN A 462 -3.73 8.25 -17.32
C ASN A 462 -2.32 7.83 -17.76
N MET A 463 -2.20 6.70 -18.44
CA MET A 463 -0.94 6.14 -18.93
C MET A 463 -0.66 6.49 -20.40
N ALA A 464 -1.26 7.56 -20.92
CA ALA A 464 -1.03 8.02 -22.29
C ALA A 464 0.47 8.22 -22.56
N SER A 465 0.96 7.63 -23.66
CA SER A 465 2.37 7.66 -24.04
C SER A 465 2.75 8.86 -24.92
N LYS A 466 1.77 9.61 -25.39
CA LYS A 466 1.97 10.76 -26.28
C LYS A 466 1.08 11.93 -25.86
N ASP A 467 1.65 13.12 -25.83
CA ASP A 467 0.95 14.37 -25.59
C ASP A 467 0.02 14.40 -24.37
N MET A 468 -1.09 15.11 -24.43
CA MET A 468 -2.18 15.15 -23.46
C MET A 468 -3.28 14.13 -23.80
N GLY A 469 -2.94 13.03 -24.47
CA GLY A 469 -3.86 11.94 -24.77
C GLY A 469 -4.44 11.29 -23.50
N ARG A 470 -5.36 10.36 -23.69
CA ARG A 470 -5.96 9.58 -22.62
C ARG A 470 -5.72 8.10 -22.87
N ASN A 471 -5.24 7.41 -21.87
CA ASN A 471 -5.15 5.95 -21.81
C ASN A 471 -5.34 5.58 -20.35
N LEU A 472 -6.58 5.30 -19.97
CA LEU A 472 -6.93 5.04 -18.60
C LEU A 472 -6.59 3.63 -18.22
N THR A 473 -5.87 3.48 -17.12
CA THR A 473 -5.37 2.20 -16.65
C THR A 473 -5.64 2.06 -15.16
N ASN A 474 -6.39 1.04 -14.79
CA ASN A 474 -6.59 0.63 -13.41
C ASN A 474 -5.30 -0.02 -12.87
N THR A 475 -4.91 0.29 -11.65
CA THR A 475 -3.75 -0.32 -11.00
C THR A 475 -4.00 -1.81 -10.79
N GLN A 476 -3.02 -2.65 -11.12
CA GLN A 476 -3.07 -4.09 -10.90
C GLN A 476 -2.35 -4.49 -9.62
N THR A 477 -2.84 -5.52 -8.93
CA THR A 477 -2.15 -6.07 -7.77
C THR A 477 -0.79 -6.67 -8.13
N LEU A 478 0.18 -6.59 -7.20
CA LEU A 478 1.45 -7.32 -7.29
C LEU A 478 1.41 -8.65 -6.53
N ARG A 479 0.28 -8.97 -5.90
CA ARG A 479 0.12 -10.23 -5.15
C ARG A 479 -0.22 -11.36 -6.10
N SER A 480 0.34 -12.54 -5.85
CA SER A 480 0.08 -13.79 -6.60
C SER A 480 0.38 -13.74 -8.10
N ILE A 481 1.21 -12.79 -8.58
CA ILE A 481 1.51 -12.62 -10.01
C ILE A 481 2.68 -13.46 -10.53
N SER A 482 3.42 -14.14 -9.65
CA SER A 482 4.64 -14.86 -10.02
C SER A 482 4.49 -15.88 -11.17
N ASP A 483 3.30 -16.42 -11.33
CA ASP A 483 3.00 -17.46 -12.31
C ASP A 483 1.95 -17.00 -13.36
N THR A 484 1.69 -15.71 -13.52
CA THR A 484 0.60 -15.18 -14.37
C THR A 484 1.04 -14.18 -15.45
N PRO A 485 2.18 -14.37 -16.15
CA PRO A 485 2.47 -13.55 -17.31
C PRO A 485 1.43 -13.81 -18.42
N PRO A 486 1.21 -12.84 -19.36
CA PRO A 486 1.90 -11.57 -19.47
C PRO A 486 1.42 -10.54 -18.46
N PHE A 487 2.15 -9.42 -18.32
CA PHE A 487 1.84 -8.33 -17.39
C PHE A 487 1.33 -7.10 -18.14
N LYS A 488 0.68 -6.18 -17.44
CA LYS A 488 -0.14 -5.06 -17.92
C LYS A 488 -1.42 -5.51 -18.59
N TRP A 489 -2.42 -4.65 -18.57
CA TRP A 489 -3.71 -4.89 -19.21
C TRP A 489 -3.61 -5.22 -20.71
N ASN A 490 -2.61 -4.70 -21.39
CA ASN A 490 -2.36 -5.00 -22.83
C ASN A 490 -1.41 -6.20 -23.06
N GLY A 491 -0.97 -6.90 -22.01
CA GLY A 491 -0.11 -8.07 -22.09
C GLY A 491 1.25 -7.87 -22.76
N LYS A 492 1.71 -6.61 -22.90
CA LYS A 492 2.95 -6.30 -23.66
C LYS A 492 4.22 -6.75 -22.96
N ASN A 493 4.17 -7.00 -21.64
CA ASN A 493 5.34 -7.35 -20.85
C ASN A 493 5.28 -8.82 -20.42
N GLN A 494 6.18 -9.63 -20.95
CA GLN A 494 6.28 -11.05 -20.65
C GLN A 494 7.01 -11.32 -19.31
N THR A 495 7.75 -10.35 -18.82
CA THR A 495 8.53 -10.46 -17.59
C THR A 495 8.47 -9.17 -16.79
N ILE A 496 8.69 -9.25 -15.47
CA ILE A 496 8.84 -8.07 -14.61
C ILE A 496 10.14 -7.32 -14.95
N TYR A 497 11.20 -8.00 -15.41
CA TYR A 497 12.40 -7.33 -15.93
C TYR A 497 12.07 -6.36 -17.07
N LYS A 498 11.18 -6.76 -17.98
CA LYS A 498 10.72 -5.87 -19.06
C LYS A 498 9.79 -4.78 -18.54
N GLN A 499 8.97 -5.10 -17.52
CA GLN A 499 8.06 -4.14 -16.91
C GLN A 499 8.81 -3.01 -16.20
N ASP A 500 9.81 -3.35 -15.37
CA ASP A 500 10.54 -2.42 -14.50
C ASP A 500 11.92 -2.05 -15.06
N GLY A 501 12.22 -2.46 -16.30
CA GLY A 501 13.47 -2.17 -17.00
C GLY A 501 13.62 -0.71 -17.40
N MET A 502 14.63 -0.45 -18.25
CA MET A 502 15.05 0.90 -18.66
C MET A 502 13.89 1.80 -19.10
N ARG A 503 12.93 1.26 -19.87
CA ARG A 503 11.78 2.06 -20.33
C ARG A 503 10.90 2.55 -19.20
N PHE A 504 10.69 1.75 -18.17
CA PHE A 504 9.94 2.17 -16.99
C PHE A 504 10.60 3.38 -16.33
N SER A 505 11.89 3.28 -16.03
CA SER A 505 12.64 4.37 -15.39
C SER A 505 12.72 5.62 -16.27
N THR A 506 13.07 5.48 -17.55
CA THR A 506 13.31 6.63 -18.42
C THR A 506 12.05 7.29 -18.96
N VAL A 507 10.95 6.56 -19.09
CA VAL A 507 9.69 7.08 -19.67
C VAL A 507 8.67 7.41 -18.58
N LEU A 508 8.48 6.52 -17.60
CA LEU A 508 7.45 6.70 -16.56
C LEU A 508 7.97 7.50 -15.37
N THR A 509 9.08 7.09 -14.77
CA THR A 509 9.59 7.74 -13.55
C THR A 509 10.59 8.87 -13.81
N ARG A 510 11.07 9.02 -15.05
CA ARG A 510 11.98 10.09 -15.48
C ARG A 510 13.26 10.18 -14.68
N THR A 511 13.84 9.03 -14.37
CA THR A 511 15.10 8.88 -13.66
C THR A 511 16.05 7.97 -14.41
N GLU A 512 17.22 7.71 -13.84
CA GLU A 512 18.12 6.69 -14.31
C GLU A 512 17.52 5.29 -14.13
N ALA A 513 17.86 4.39 -15.02
CA ALA A 513 17.44 3.00 -14.92
C ALA A 513 18.04 2.35 -13.67
N PHE A 514 17.30 1.40 -13.10
CA PHE A 514 17.86 0.55 -12.05
C PHE A 514 19.15 -0.11 -12.53
N SER A 515 20.16 -0.15 -11.67
CA SER A 515 21.30 -1.02 -11.90
C SER A 515 20.85 -2.49 -11.93
N TYR A 516 21.65 -3.39 -12.53
CA TYR A 516 21.32 -4.81 -12.56
C TYR A 516 21.00 -5.40 -11.20
N LYS A 517 21.81 -5.05 -10.19
CA LYS A 517 21.61 -5.55 -8.81
C LYS A 517 20.33 -5.05 -8.19
N GLU A 518 19.92 -3.86 -8.53
CA GLU A 518 18.64 -3.28 -8.07
C GLU A 518 17.47 -3.91 -8.77
N LEU A 519 17.53 -4.02 -10.11
CA LEU A 519 16.48 -4.65 -10.89
C LEU A 519 16.31 -6.12 -10.50
N ASP A 520 17.41 -6.89 -10.37
CA ASP A 520 17.37 -8.26 -9.87
C ASP A 520 16.74 -8.35 -8.48
N ALA A 521 17.05 -7.41 -7.60
CA ALA A 521 16.50 -7.40 -6.26
C ALA A 521 14.99 -7.08 -6.25
N LEU A 522 14.56 -6.10 -7.05
CA LEU A 522 13.15 -5.74 -7.20
C LEU A 522 12.35 -6.89 -7.79
N VAL A 523 12.83 -7.48 -8.89
CA VAL A 523 12.21 -8.65 -9.53
C VAL A 523 12.17 -9.83 -8.58
N ALA A 524 13.26 -10.12 -7.86
CA ALA A 524 13.30 -11.21 -6.89
C ALA A 524 12.25 -11.03 -5.79
N TYR A 525 12.01 -9.79 -5.31
CA TYR A 525 10.97 -9.52 -4.32
C TYR A 525 9.56 -9.74 -4.89
N ILE A 526 9.26 -9.19 -6.06
CA ILE A 526 7.93 -9.30 -6.69
C ILE A 526 7.65 -10.77 -7.07
N MET A 527 8.62 -11.44 -7.69
CA MET A 527 8.48 -12.83 -8.16
C MET A 527 8.64 -13.88 -7.06
N ALA A 528 9.06 -13.50 -5.85
CA ALA A 528 9.05 -14.40 -4.70
C ALA A 528 7.63 -14.91 -4.35
N GLY A 529 6.60 -14.31 -4.96
CA GLY A 529 5.21 -14.68 -4.76
C GLY A 529 4.65 -14.05 -3.48
N ILE A 530 4.43 -12.75 -3.53
CA ILE A 530 3.82 -11.99 -2.43
C ILE A 530 2.41 -12.55 -2.17
N PRO A 531 2.12 -13.04 -0.95
CA PRO A 531 0.85 -13.70 -0.67
C PRO A 531 -0.30 -12.69 -0.52
N ASN A 532 -1.51 -13.16 -0.81
CA ASN A 532 -2.72 -12.46 -0.40
C ASN A 532 -2.99 -12.67 1.10
N PRO A 533 -3.66 -11.71 1.78
CA PRO A 533 -4.22 -11.97 3.10
C PRO A 533 -5.20 -13.14 3.05
N PRO A 534 -5.39 -13.88 4.15
CA PRO A 534 -6.43 -14.89 4.21
C PRO A 534 -7.81 -14.30 3.93
N ASP A 535 -8.57 -14.93 3.05
CA ASP A 535 -9.96 -14.54 2.79
C ASP A 535 -10.88 -15.21 3.82
N LEU A 536 -10.99 -14.60 5.00
CA LEU A 536 -11.88 -15.06 6.06
C LEU A 536 -13.29 -14.48 5.92
N GLN A 537 -13.47 -13.42 5.16
CA GLN A 537 -14.75 -12.76 4.94
C GLN A 537 -15.68 -13.63 4.09
N TYR A 538 -15.18 -14.16 2.99
CA TYR A 538 -15.97 -14.98 2.05
C TYR A 538 -15.71 -16.49 2.20
N ASN A 539 -14.73 -16.88 3.01
CA ASN A 539 -14.39 -18.29 3.31
C ASN A 539 -14.14 -18.53 4.81
N PRO A 540 -15.06 -18.15 5.70
CA PRO A 540 -14.82 -18.17 7.15
C PRO A 540 -14.50 -19.58 7.70
N ASN A 541 -15.02 -20.62 7.05
CA ASN A 541 -14.88 -22.01 7.47
C ASN A 541 -14.02 -22.84 6.49
N GLY A 542 -13.33 -22.18 5.53
CA GLY A 542 -12.50 -22.86 4.53
C GLY A 542 -13.29 -23.61 3.45
N GLY A 543 -14.63 -23.54 3.43
CA GLY A 543 -15.50 -24.17 2.44
C GLY A 543 -16.42 -23.18 1.75
N LEU A 544 -17.03 -23.59 0.65
CA LEU A 544 -18.00 -22.75 -0.08
C LEU A 544 -19.37 -22.82 0.60
N THR A 545 -20.02 -21.66 0.71
CA THR A 545 -21.44 -21.55 1.08
C THR A 545 -22.34 -22.15 -0.01
N GLU A 546 -23.62 -22.35 0.26
CA GLU A 546 -24.57 -22.88 -0.75
C GLU A 546 -24.72 -21.92 -1.95
N SER A 547 -24.74 -20.59 -1.72
CA SER A 547 -24.72 -19.58 -2.77
C SER A 547 -23.45 -19.71 -3.63
N GLN A 548 -22.29 -19.79 -3.02
CA GLN A 548 -21.02 -19.95 -3.72
C GLN A 548 -20.91 -21.26 -4.50
N LYS A 549 -21.51 -22.37 -4.00
CA LYS A 549 -21.59 -23.63 -4.74
C LYS A 549 -22.45 -23.51 -5.99
N ARG A 550 -23.61 -22.84 -5.91
CA ARG A 550 -24.43 -22.54 -7.10
C ARG A 550 -23.69 -21.61 -8.07
N GLY A 551 -23.00 -20.58 -7.55
CA GLY A 551 -22.17 -19.70 -8.35
C GLY A 551 -21.03 -20.42 -9.06
N LYS A 552 -20.40 -21.38 -8.40
CA LYS A 552 -19.39 -22.25 -9.02
C LYS A 552 -19.97 -23.06 -10.18
N ALA A 553 -21.14 -23.64 -10.00
CA ALA A 553 -21.81 -24.39 -11.06
C ALA A 553 -22.13 -23.49 -12.28
N ILE A 554 -22.51 -22.21 -12.05
CA ILE A 554 -22.71 -21.22 -13.10
C ILE A 554 -21.38 -20.88 -13.79
N PHE A 555 -20.32 -20.68 -13.05
CA PHE A 555 -18.99 -20.37 -13.59
C PHE A 555 -18.44 -21.50 -14.48
N GLU A 556 -18.71 -22.75 -14.12
CA GLU A 556 -18.23 -23.96 -14.80
C GLU A 556 -19.21 -24.48 -15.89
N ARG A 557 -20.38 -23.87 -16.07
CA ARG A 557 -21.42 -24.34 -16.99
C ARG A 557 -20.99 -24.28 -18.46
N THR A 558 -21.49 -25.22 -19.24
CA THR A 558 -21.32 -25.28 -20.70
C THR A 558 -22.60 -25.02 -21.48
N LYS A 559 -23.75 -24.99 -20.78
CA LYS A 559 -25.07 -24.76 -21.37
C LYS A 559 -25.75 -23.56 -20.70
N ASP A 560 -26.56 -22.87 -21.50
CA ASP A 560 -27.45 -21.80 -21.04
C ASP A 560 -28.65 -22.35 -20.25
N ALA A 561 -29.54 -21.47 -19.78
CA ALA A 561 -30.77 -21.86 -19.06
C ALA A 561 -31.77 -22.63 -19.93
N LEU A 562 -31.67 -22.55 -21.25
CA LEU A 562 -32.53 -23.27 -22.21
C LEU A 562 -31.91 -24.60 -22.65
N GLY A 563 -30.69 -24.93 -22.19
CA GLY A 563 -29.98 -26.15 -22.55
C GLY A 563 -29.14 -26.06 -23.82
N HIS A 564 -29.03 -24.89 -24.46
CA HIS A 564 -28.18 -24.70 -25.64
C HIS A 564 -26.72 -24.63 -25.22
N GLU A 565 -25.80 -25.08 -26.07
CA GLU A 565 -24.36 -25.00 -25.83
C GLU A 565 -23.91 -23.55 -25.86
N ILE A 566 -23.26 -23.11 -24.77
CA ILE A 566 -22.57 -21.83 -24.71
C ILE A 566 -21.32 -21.90 -25.59
N PRO A 567 -21.11 -20.96 -26.51
CA PRO A 567 -19.88 -20.89 -27.29
C PRO A 567 -18.65 -20.96 -26.39
N VAL A 568 -17.66 -21.76 -26.77
CA VAL A 568 -16.47 -22.01 -25.93
C VAL A 568 -15.80 -20.70 -25.49
N ILE A 569 -15.73 -19.71 -26.40
CA ILE A 569 -15.13 -18.40 -26.11
C ILE A 569 -15.89 -17.59 -25.03
N ASN A 570 -17.20 -17.85 -24.84
CA ASN A 570 -18.04 -17.16 -23.89
C ASN A 570 -18.19 -17.91 -22.55
N ARG A 571 -17.47 -19.03 -22.36
CA ARG A 571 -17.44 -19.77 -21.08
C ARG A 571 -16.42 -19.16 -20.14
N CYS A 572 -16.78 -18.87 -18.90
CA CYS A 572 -15.87 -18.29 -17.89
C CYS A 572 -14.56 -19.09 -17.75
N VAL A 573 -14.67 -20.42 -17.69
CA VAL A 573 -13.51 -21.34 -17.53
C VAL A 573 -12.54 -21.36 -18.71
N THR A 574 -12.94 -20.88 -19.89
CA THR A 574 -12.05 -20.80 -21.06
C THR A 574 -10.95 -19.75 -20.87
N CYS A 575 -11.34 -18.61 -20.30
CA CYS A 575 -10.42 -17.52 -20.00
C CYS A 575 -9.87 -17.61 -18.57
N HIS A 576 -10.67 -18.14 -17.65
CA HIS A 576 -10.33 -18.24 -16.23
C HIS A 576 -10.31 -19.68 -15.71
N PRO A 577 -9.43 -20.57 -16.27
CA PRO A 577 -9.29 -21.94 -15.80
C PRO A 577 -8.72 -21.98 -14.37
N ALA A 578 -9.08 -23.02 -13.62
CA ALA A 578 -8.63 -23.26 -12.26
C ALA A 578 -7.09 -23.28 -12.12
N ALA A 579 -6.64 -23.13 -10.93
CA ALA A 579 -5.36 -22.88 -10.31
C ALA A 579 -5.02 -21.39 -10.20
N TYR A 580 -5.03 -20.61 -11.27
CA TYR A 580 -4.78 -19.15 -11.21
C TYR A 580 -5.96 -18.32 -11.70
N TYR A 581 -6.98 -18.99 -12.27
CA TYR A 581 -8.10 -18.30 -12.90
C TYR A 581 -7.66 -17.31 -13.99
N THR A 582 -6.66 -17.70 -14.78
CA THR A 582 -6.21 -17.03 -15.99
C THR A 582 -5.66 -18.04 -17.00
N ASN A 583 -5.98 -17.87 -18.26
CA ASN A 583 -5.38 -18.64 -19.36
C ASN A 583 -4.07 -17.99 -19.89
N LYS A 584 -3.67 -16.85 -19.32
CA LYS A 584 -2.46 -16.09 -19.68
C LYS A 584 -2.45 -15.64 -21.16
N LYS A 585 -3.62 -15.31 -21.67
CA LYS A 585 -3.82 -14.86 -23.06
C LYS A 585 -4.59 -13.56 -23.09
N LEU A 586 -4.47 -12.87 -24.20
CA LEU A 586 -5.28 -11.70 -24.49
C LEU A 586 -6.66 -12.14 -25.00
N ALA A 587 -7.69 -11.40 -24.62
CA ALA A 587 -9.07 -11.61 -25.06
C ALA A 587 -9.76 -10.28 -25.36
N ASP A 588 -10.67 -10.30 -26.33
CA ASP A 588 -11.66 -9.26 -26.52
C ASP A 588 -12.87 -9.61 -25.67
N VAL A 589 -13.15 -8.78 -24.67
CA VAL A 589 -14.26 -8.96 -23.73
C VAL A 589 -15.35 -7.90 -23.91
N GLY A 590 -15.34 -7.18 -25.05
CA GLY A 590 -16.36 -6.18 -25.40
C GLY A 590 -16.32 -4.93 -24.52
N THR A 591 -15.23 -4.64 -23.86
CA THR A 591 -15.11 -3.51 -22.92
C THR A 591 -14.19 -2.39 -23.43
N LEU A 592 -13.99 -2.31 -24.75
CA LEU A 592 -13.22 -1.25 -25.39
C LEU A 592 -13.69 0.14 -24.94
N ALA A 593 -12.77 0.97 -24.48
CA ALA A 593 -13.02 2.39 -24.23
C ALA A 593 -12.58 3.23 -25.43
N PRO A 594 -13.16 4.44 -25.62
CA PRO A 594 -12.76 5.34 -26.71
C PRO A 594 -11.30 5.75 -26.71
N THR A 595 -10.60 5.52 -25.61
CA THR A 595 -9.19 5.89 -25.39
C THR A 595 -8.23 4.71 -25.54
N ASP A 596 -8.73 3.51 -25.81
CA ASP A 596 -7.92 2.30 -25.89
C ASP A 596 -7.26 2.17 -27.27
N ASP A 597 -6.02 1.72 -27.27
CA ASP A 597 -5.25 1.42 -28.49
C ASP A 597 -5.52 0.00 -29.03
N SER A 598 -6.24 -0.84 -28.28
CA SER A 598 -6.46 -2.26 -28.59
C SER A 598 -7.76 -2.75 -28.00
N ILE A 599 -8.43 -3.66 -28.72
CA ILE A 599 -9.60 -4.41 -28.23
C ILE A 599 -9.22 -5.61 -27.35
N LEU A 600 -7.92 -5.97 -27.34
CA LEU A 600 -7.43 -7.15 -26.66
C LEU A 600 -6.78 -6.77 -25.33
N PHE A 601 -7.27 -7.41 -24.27
CA PHE A 601 -6.75 -7.22 -22.91
C PHE A 601 -6.25 -8.55 -22.34
N ASP A 602 -5.24 -8.45 -21.46
CA ASP A 602 -4.77 -9.58 -20.69
C ASP A 602 -5.88 -10.13 -19.81
N THR A 603 -5.95 -11.46 -19.71
CA THR A 603 -6.87 -12.14 -18.79
C THR A 603 -6.26 -12.15 -17.40
N PRO A 604 -6.66 -11.25 -16.48
CA PRO A 604 -6.07 -11.19 -15.15
C PRO A 604 -6.43 -12.44 -14.33
N HIS A 605 -5.59 -12.76 -13.34
CA HIS A 605 -5.96 -13.77 -12.36
C HIS A 605 -7.10 -13.25 -11.46
N LEU A 606 -7.97 -14.15 -10.96
CA LEU A 606 -9.11 -13.77 -10.11
C LEU A 606 -8.88 -14.04 -8.62
N ASN A 607 -7.67 -14.41 -8.20
CA ASN A 607 -7.37 -14.63 -6.79
C ASN A 607 -7.59 -13.35 -5.97
N ASN A 608 -8.41 -13.44 -4.94
CA ASN A 608 -8.80 -12.31 -4.08
C ASN A 608 -9.42 -11.13 -4.86
N ILE A 609 -10.13 -11.40 -5.95
CA ILE A 609 -10.72 -10.36 -6.80
C ILE A 609 -11.68 -9.44 -6.03
N PHE A 610 -12.30 -9.90 -4.94
CA PHE A 610 -13.18 -9.09 -4.11
C PHE A 610 -12.50 -7.84 -3.53
N ALA A 611 -11.17 -7.91 -3.33
CA ALA A 611 -10.38 -6.82 -2.74
C ALA A 611 -9.89 -5.79 -3.76
N SER A 612 -10.21 -5.94 -5.06
CA SER A 612 -9.65 -5.16 -6.17
C SER A 612 -10.63 -4.25 -6.93
N PRO A 613 -11.65 -3.63 -6.29
CA PRO A 613 -12.44 -2.61 -6.97
C PRO A 613 -11.60 -1.30 -7.14
N PRO A 614 -11.81 -0.54 -8.25
CA PRO A 614 -12.75 -0.79 -9.33
C PRO A 614 -12.27 -1.85 -10.32
N TYR A 615 -13.18 -2.42 -11.11
CA TYR A 615 -12.91 -3.51 -12.04
C TYR A 615 -12.80 -3.04 -13.49
N LEU A 616 -12.34 -3.95 -14.38
CA LEU A 616 -11.97 -3.73 -15.76
C LEU A 616 -10.66 -2.93 -15.90
N HIS A 617 -10.09 -2.96 -17.10
CA HIS A 617 -8.78 -2.37 -17.40
C HIS A 617 -8.69 -0.86 -17.14
N ASP A 618 -9.80 -0.16 -17.23
CA ASP A 618 -9.92 1.29 -17.02
C ASP A 618 -10.71 1.66 -15.75
N GLY A 619 -11.04 0.67 -14.91
CA GLY A 619 -11.67 0.89 -13.61
C GLY A 619 -13.10 1.42 -13.65
N ARG A 620 -13.82 1.24 -14.79
CA ARG A 620 -15.17 1.81 -14.95
C ARG A 620 -16.24 1.09 -14.15
N ALA A 621 -16.05 -0.19 -13.79
CA ALA A 621 -17.00 -0.96 -13.01
C ALA A 621 -16.67 -0.86 -11.52
N ALA A 622 -17.58 -0.31 -10.74
CA ALA A 622 -17.41 -0.18 -9.29
C ALA A 622 -17.61 -1.51 -8.55
N THR A 623 -18.45 -2.38 -9.09
CA THR A 623 -18.77 -3.70 -8.52
C THR A 623 -18.57 -4.80 -9.55
N LEU A 624 -18.46 -6.06 -9.09
CA LEU A 624 -18.38 -7.21 -9.98
C LEU A 624 -19.64 -7.37 -10.84
N GLU A 625 -20.81 -7.06 -10.31
CA GLU A 625 -22.07 -7.12 -11.03
C GLU A 625 -22.12 -6.15 -12.22
N GLU A 626 -21.51 -4.96 -12.06
CA GLU A 626 -21.49 -3.94 -13.12
C GLU A 626 -20.72 -4.38 -14.35
N ILE A 627 -19.78 -5.32 -14.23
CA ILE A 627 -19.06 -5.91 -15.36
C ILE A 627 -20.06 -6.41 -16.41
N TRP A 628 -21.17 -7.01 -15.99
CA TRP A 628 -22.18 -7.55 -16.89
C TRP A 628 -23.41 -6.66 -17.03
N THR A 629 -23.89 -6.07 -15.94
CA THR A 629 -25.13 -5.28 -15.98
C THR A 629 -25.00 -3.96 -16.73
N LEU A 630 -23.81 -3.36 -16.70
CA LEU A 630 -23.52 -2.09 -17.37
C LEU A 630 -22.62 -2.25 -18.61
N TYR A 631 -21.60 -3.11 -18.56
CA TYR A 631 -20.51 -3.12 -19.55
C TYR A 631 -20.44 -4.41 -20.39
N GLY A 632 -20.96 -5.53 -19.94
CA GLY A 632 -20.86 -6.85 -20.58
C GLY A 632 -22.08 -7.33 -21.35
N LYS A 633 -22.87 -6.44 -21.91
CA LYS A 633 -24.16 -6.77 -22.58
C LYS A 633 -24.04 -7.68 -23.82
N THR A 634 -22.86 -7.78 -24.40
CA THR A 634 -22.59 -8.56 -25.62
C THR A 634 -22.25 -10.03 -25.36
N GLU A 635 -22.22 -10.48 -24.10
CA GLU A 635 -21.78 -11.82 -23.66
C GLU A 635 -20.30 -12.18 -24.00
N GLN A 636 -19.52 -11.25 -24.53
CA GLN A 636 -18.10 -11.46 -24.80
C GLN A 636 -17.30 -11.66 -23.52
N HIS A 637 -17.79 -11.11 -22.38
CA HIS A 637 -17.20 -11.34 -21.05
C HIS A 637 -17.98 -12.42 -20.26
N GLY A 638 -18.32 -13.51 -20.92
CA GLY A 638 -19.07 -14.62 -20.35
C GLY A 638 -20.57 -14.55 -20.62
N ALA A 639 -21.16 -15.69 -20.91
CA ALA A 639 -22.60 -15.80 -21.15
C ALA A 639 -23.34 -15.69 -19.80
N VAL A 640 -24.03 -14.58 -19.56
CA VAL A 640 -24.78 -14.28 -18.32
C VAL A 640 -26.15 -13.69 -18.53
N ASN A 641 -26.53 -13.37 -19.78
CA ASN A 641 -27.80 -12.70 -20.08
C ASN A 641 -29.05 -13.55 -19.78
N ASP A 642 -28.90 -14.86 -19.68
CA ASP A 642 -29.93 -15.82 -19.30
C ASP A 642 -30.08 -16.01 -17.79
N LEU A 643 -29.20 -15.42 -16.99
CA LEU A 643 -29.20 -15.56 -15.54
C LEU A 643 -30.26 -14.64 -14.90
N THR A 644 -30.95 -15.18 -13.92
CA THR A 644 -31.73 -14.36 -12.99
C THR A 644 -30.82 -13.53 -12.09
N LYS A 645 -31.34 -12.47 -11.46
CA LYS A 645 -30.58 -11.65 -10.50
C LYS A 645 -30.02 -12.50 -9.35
N ILE A 646 -30.75 -13.50 -8.88
CA ILE A 646 -30.29 -14.40 -7.82
C ILE A 646 -29.08 -15.23 -8.31
N GLN A 647 -29.15 -15.76 -9.51
CA GLN A 647 -28.05 -16.53 -10.11
C GLN A 647 -26.82 -15.67 -10.37
N LEU A 648 -27.00 -14.42 -10.83
CA LEU A 648 -25.89 -13.49 -10.97
C LEU A 648 -25.24 -13.18 -9.61
N ASN A 649 -26.04 -12.98 -8.56
CA ASN A 649 -25.52 -12.82 -7.20
C ASN A 649 -24.75 -14.06 -6.71
N ASP A 650 -25.26 -15.28 -6.99
CA ASP A 650 -24.57 -16.53 -6.68
C ASP A 650 -23.20 -16.60 -7.38
N LEU A 651 -23.13 -16.21 -8.67
CA LEU A 651 -21.87 -16.14 -9.41
C LEU A 651 -20.89 -15.14 -8.77
N VAL A 652 -21.36 -13.95 -8.41
CA VAL A 652 -20.55 -12.92 -7.76
C VAL A 652 -20.03 -13.40 -6.40
N GLU A 653 -20.87 -14.05 -5.59
CA GLU A 653 -20.45 -14.64 -4.31
C GLU A 653 -19.38 -15.72 -4.50
N TYR A 654 -19.46 -16.51 -5.56
CA TYR A 654 -18.39 -17.46 -5.89
C TYR A 654 -17.10 -16.74 -6.28
N LEU A 655 -17.15 -15.70 -7.12
CA LEU A 655 -15.98 -14.92 -7.52
C LEU A 655 -15.28 -14.27 -6.30
N LYS A 656 -16.07 -13.77 -5.37
CA LYS A 656 -15.53 -13.21 -4.11
C LYS A 656 -14.80 -14.25 -3.26
N SER A 657 -15.15 -15.52 -3.39
CA SER A 657 -14.53 -16.62 -2.64
C SER A 657 -13.25 -17.17 -3.28
N LEU A 658 -12.84 -16.65 -4.45
CA LEU A 658 -11.65 -17.13 -5.16
C LEU A 658 -10.37 -16.69 -4.46
N ARG A 659 -9.52 -17.66 -4.12
CA ARG A 659 -8.31 -17.48 -3.33
C ARG A 659 -7.13 -18.28 -3.87
N ASP A 660 -5.92 -17.90 -3.50
CA ASP A 660 -4.71 -18.64 -3.88
C ASP A 660 -4.51 -19.88 -3.00
N ILE A 661 -5.00 -21.02 -3.49
CA ILE A 661 -4.96 -22.31 -2.80
C ILE A 661 -3.52 -22.78 -2.48
N LYS A 662 -2.52 -22.33 -3.25
CA LYS A 662 -1.11 -22.74 -3.02
C LYS A 662 -0.57 -22.22 -1.69
N TYR A 663 -0.92 -21.01 -1.33
CA TYR A 663 -0.47 -20.38 -0.08
C TYR A 663 -1.20 -20.93 1.15
N GLU A 664 -2.44 -21.32 1.01
CA GLU A 664 -3.23 -21.85 2.12
C GLU A 664 -2.79 -23.25 2.59
N LYS A 665 -2.43 -24.15 1.67
CA LYS A 665 -1.92 -25.48 2.03
C LYS A 665 -0.66 -25.41 2.90
N LYS A 666 0.14 -24.34 2.75
CA LYS A 666 1.37 -24.13 3.51
C LYS A 666 1.10 -23.56 4.89
N ASN A 667 0.10 -22.68 5.01
CA ASN A 667 -0.31 -22.07 6.29
C ASN A 667 -1.18 -23.02 7.12
N SER A 668 -1.98 -23.89 6.49
CA SER A 668 -2.78 -24.88 7.21
C SER A 668 -1.92 -25.97 7.87
N SER A 669 -0.82 -26.39 7.25
CA SER A 669 0.11 -27.33 7.87
C SER A 669 0.85 -26.74 9.08
N SER A 670 1.19 -25.46 9.05
CA SER A 670 1.78 -24.74 10.20
C SER A 670 0.74 -24.46 11.30
N ARG A 671 -0.52 -24.18 10.94
CA ARG A 671 -1.63 -24.01 11.90
C ARG A 671 -2.03 -25.31 12.58
N LEU A 672 -2.09 -26.42 11.84
CA LEU A 672 -2.37 -27.76 12.40
C LEU A 672 -1.23 -28.23 13.31
N ALA A 673 0.04 -27.94 12.98
CA ALA A 673 1.17 -28.23 13.84
C ALA A 673 1.17 -27.39 15.13
N ALA A 674 0.71 -26.16 15.07
CA ALA A 674 0.57 -25.29 16.25
C ALA A 674 -0.65 -25.66 17.13
N GLN A 675 -1.70 -26.26 16.56
CA GLN A 675 -2.86 -26.77 17.30
C GLN A 675 -2.61 -28.15 17.90
N ALA A 676 -1.76 -28.99 17.28
CA ALA A 676 -1.39 -30.31 17.80
C ALA A 676 -0.40 -30.24 18.98
N ASN A 677 0.23 -29.09 19.21
CA ASN A 677 1.13 -28.84 20.34
C ASN A 677 0.46 -28.03 21.49
N LYS A 678 -0.86 -27.88 21.46
CA LYS A 678 -1.71 -27.45 22.57
C LYS A 678 -2.47 -28.65 23.15
#